data_4a68edf3d5a75678a5e84183430ffd80
#
_entry.id   4a68edf3d5a75678a5e84183430ffd80
#
_cell.length_a   1.000
_cell.length_b   1.000
_cell.length_c   1.000
_cell.angle_alpha   90.00
_cell.angle_beta   90.00
_cell.angle_gamma   90.00
#
_symmetry.space_group_name_H-M   'P 1'
#
loop_
_entity.id
_entity.type
_entity.pdbx_description
1 polymer ?
#
loop_
_entity_poly.entity_id
_entity_poly.type
_entity_poly.pdbx_seq_one_letter_code
_entity_poly.pdbx_strand_id
1 'polypeptide(L)'
;MGRVALLFLGLLLFGSVLAGPGGPVGDRLLVRYRRADSLFHLDRSTRVTDSLALAGFTAVVNELEKAGARGDTLLTVALLKRGILLDAGGDYARARTAYCGVLGYRPADDSLVFVTQVYVGTVYYNLDRFDSASYFLLRAESLAGRFNDRDNSVRLYNTLGALYCDNGNFRQGRNYFDHALELVRGGKTYDTAAAVSLQINIATASFRVGQYEDALAIYRQLLGYRPLRDYVYENMGRAYAGMEDYPSALAWFRRVSLREIPRVLNEMANAELRLNRPDSCRWYLSRLRELGPSAGSGKIGPLDLGLNAFYGSEELSRRGDVGGALKEVQRAIDLFAGNFNKRDAYGNPVGFSGAFAYYRLFDALVRKAELHNGEKNLEASYATYSAALSLLRYIERSYATDEAKLFLKKNSGIVYAEALAVCLELDRRHPGGDYLEQAFLIGERSKASVITANLEEKAFMGAPEAKGLLGQVDNYKYRIARLNVRSEGVTDSSELAAITREKEGDEIELLRLQKALEQDGEYYRVKYGDASPGIRDLQGELGRNQALVSLYAAGGVLHVFVVTRDGLRHVAVDSLARLERDVEAWLEKLKATGSGGRFNGGAVGQRLFAALVKPIQEAAGGRTEWVIVPDGVFALLPFESLYADATGNQWLVETTTISYRFSSRLLSGEPSSGKSVGSGVLSFAPFGDRGADVFQRLPASKEEIAGLPGLQWLDGQATKERFLATVNQYPIVHLATHAVSSMDNAAGSFIAFYPGKGRTIDNRLYLEELYGLNLQPTRLVIISACETGQGEVVPQEGVISLARAFAYAGCGSTINSLWKADDQATSLILKRFYAHLREGETKARALQLAKLDYLKSDAIDKSPSFWAHLVLTGDSGALYSRRGWVLWVVIGLAVMGAGGIVLFLKRRRV
;
A
#
# COMPACT_ATOMS: atom_id res chain seq x y z
N MET A 1 -26.23 -2.68 -26.47
CA MET A 1 -26.46 -3.94 -25.75
C MET A 1 -27.23 -3.85 -24.44
N GLY A 2 -27.56 -2.68 -23.87
CA GLY A 2 -28.35 -2.54 -22.65
C GLY A 2 -29.86 -2.61 -22.76
N ARG A 3 -30.45 -3.04 -23.90
CA ARG A 3 -31.91 -2.95 -24.13
C ARG A 3 -32.69 -4.21 -23.78
N VAL A 4 -32.03 -5.38 -23.68
CA VAL A 4 -32.70 -6.66 -23.43
C VAL A 4 -33.06 -6.88 -21.97
N ALA A 5 -32.27 -6.36 -21.04
CA ALA A 5 -32.52 -6.49 -19.59
C ALA A 5 -33.73 -5.70 -19.09
N LEU A 6 -34.14 -4.67 -19.80
CA LEU A 6 -35.33 -3.88 -19.48
C LEU A 6 -36.64 -4.56 -19.84
N LEU A 7 -36.64 -5.68 -20.56
CA LEU A 7 -37.85 -6.48 -20.84
C LEU A 7 -38.48 -7.04 -19.56
N PHE A 8 -37.70 -7.40 -18.55
CA PHE A 8 -38.22 -7.90 -17.27
C PHE A 8 -38.74 -6.79 -16.36
N LEU A 9 -38.11 -5.60 -16.39
CA LEU A 9 -38.64 -4.45 -15.64
C LEU A 9 -39.97 -3.96 -16.23
N GLY A 10 -40.13 -4.05 -17.56
CA GLY A 10 -41.36 -3.71 -18.25
C GLY A 10 -42.56 -4.62 -17.88
N LEU A 11 -42.34 -5.91 -17.69
CA LEU A 11 -43.38 -6.90 -17.37
C LEU A 11 -43.78 -6.91 -15.90
N LEU A 12 -42.89 -6.62 -14.95
CA LEU A 12 -43.22 -6.52 -13.53
C LEU A 12 -43.91 -5.19 -13.16
N LEU A 13 -43.63 -4.11 -13.89
CA LEU A 13 -44.24 -2.80 -13.67
C LEU A 13 -45.64 -2.67 -14.35
N PHE A 14 -46.01 -3.57 -15.25
CA PHE A 14 -47.32 -3.54 -15.92
C PHE A 14 -48.50 -3.80 -14.98
N GLY A 15 -48.27 -4.44 -13.83
CA GLY A 15 -49.36 -4.69 -12.84
C GLY A 15 -49.66 -3.52 -11.92
N SER A 16 -48.69 -2.59 -11.68
CA SER A 16 -48.84 -1.50 -10.72
C SER A 16 -48.98 -0.09 -11.34
N VAL A 17 -48.74 0.06 -12.65
CA VAL A 17 -48.77 1.36 -13.34
C VAL A 17 -50.19 1.79 -13.77
N LEU A 18 -51.21 0.98 -13.48
CA LEU A 18 -52.61 1.27 -13.88
C LEU A 18 -53.36 2.27 -13.00
N ALA A 19 -52.71 2.90 -12.02
CA ALA A 19 -53.29 3.95 -11.18
C ALA A 19 -52.71 5.35 -11.48
N GLY A 20 -52.59 5.70 -12.76
CA GLY A 20 -52.33 7.09 -13.19
C GLY A 20 -53.65 7.91 -13.18
N PRO A 21 -53.57 9.25 -13.25
CA PRO A 21 -54.73 10.11 -13.18
C PRO A 21 -55.71 9.74 -14.30
N GLY A 22 -56.83 9.16 -13.90
CA GLY A 22 -57.91 8.80 -14.83
C GLY A 22 -58.47 10.05 -15.52
N GLY A 23 -58.17 10.18 -16.82
CA GLY A 23 -58.67 11.24 -17.68
C GLY A 23 -58.07 11.16 -19.08
N PRO A 24 -58.70 11.81 -20.09
CA PRO A 24 -58.27 11.74 -21.51
C PRO A 24 -56.82 12.18 -21.78
N VAL A 25 -56.18 12.90 -20.84
CA VAL A 25 -54.78 13.31 -20.93
C VAL A 25 -53.87 12.17 -20.50
N GLY A 26 -54.23 11.37 -19.51
CA GLY A 26 -53.48 10.20 -19.05
C GLY A 26 -53.39 9.13 -20.12
N ASP A 27 -54.50 8.87 -20.82
CA ASP A 27 -54.55 7.87 -21.91
C ASP A 27 -53.67 8.26 -23.10
N ARG A 28 -53.65 9.52 -23.51
CA ARG A 28 -52.77 10.02 -24.61
C ARG A 28 -51.27 9.92 -24.24
N LEU A 29 -50.93 10.22 -23.01
CA LEU A 29 -49.55 10.10 -22.52
C LEU A 29 -49.11 8.65 -22.50
N LEU A 30 -49.96 7.75 -22.03
CA LEU A 30 -49.66 6.33 -21.98
C LEU A 30 -49.49 5.73 -23.38
N VAL A 31 -50.32 6.13 -24.35
CA VAL A 31 -50.19 5.73 -25.76
C VAL A 31 -48.87 6.24 -26.34
N ARG A 32 -48.48 7.49 -26.05
CA ARG A 32 -47.21 8.06 -26.51
C ARG A 32 -46.03 7.34 -25.89
N TYR A 33 -46.08 7.04 -24.59
CA TYR A 33 -45.08 6.25 -23.88
C TYR A 33 -44.93 4.86 -24.52
N ARG A 34 -46.02 4.11 -24.68
CA ARG A 34 -46.02 2.76 -25.27
C ARG A 34 -45.43 2.74 -26.68
N ARG A 35 -45.73 3.77 -27.50
CA ARG A 35 -45.13 3.91 -28.83
C ARG A 35 -43.61 4.16 -28.77
N ALA A 36 -43.16 5.03 -27.89
CA ALA A 36 -41.73 5.28 -27.65
C ALA A 36 -41.03 4.04 -27.10
N ASP A 37 -41.70 3.33 -26.21
CA ASP A 37 -41.22 2.10 -25.58
C ASP A 37 -41.07 0.95 -26.58
N SER A 38 -42.06 0.77 -27.49
CA SER A 38 -41.96 -0.20 -28.58
C SER A 38 -40.76 0.08 -29.50
N LEU A 39 -40.50 1.34 -29.83
CA LEU A 39 -39.33 1.73 -30.60
C LEU A 39 -38.00 1.51 -29.85
N PHE A 40 -38.01 1.71 -28.53
CA PHE A 40 -36.86 1.49 -27.67
C PHE A 40 -36.44 0.03 -27.58
N HIS A 41 -37.39 -0.89 -27.61
CA HIS A 41 -37.16 -2.34 -27.49
C HIS A 41 -37.00 -3.07 -28.84
N LEU A 42 -36.79 -2.36 -29.93
CA LEU A 42 -36.53 -3.00 -31.23
C LEU A 42 -35.19 -3.73 -31.20
N ASP A 43 -35.13 -5.01 -31.58
CA ASP A 43 -33.93 -5.83 -31.69
C ASP A 43 -32.88 -5.22 -32.63
N ARG A 44 -33.33 -4.55 -33.71
CA ARG A 44 -32.47 -3.80 -34.64
C ARG A 44 -32.89 -2.36 -34.71
N SER A 45 -32.49 -1.60 -33.72
CA SER A 45 -32.72 -0.16 -33.71
C SER A 45 -31.79 0.56 -34.70
N THR A 46 -32.31 1.67 -35.25
CA THR A 46 -31.59 2.59 -36.14
C THR A 46 -31.53 3.97 -35.50
N ARG A 47 -30.62 4.84 -35.98
CA ARG A 47 -30.58 6.25 -35.51
C ARG A 47 -31.94 6.95 -35.62
N VAL A 48 -32.75 6.60 -36.64
CA VAL A 48 -34.10 7.16 -36.83
C VAL A 48 -35.05 6.66 -35.74
N THR A 49 -35.11 5.35 -35.51
CA THR A 49 -35.97 4.77 -34.46
C THR A 49 -35.57 5.28 -33.06
N ASP A 50 -34.28 5.41 -32.78
CA ASP A 50 -33.77 5.94 -31.54
C ASP A 50 -34.14 7.43 -31.35
N SER A 51 -34.04 8.24 -32.40
CA SER A 51 -34.48 9.64 -32.38
C SER A 51 -35.99 9.78 -32.15
N LEU A 52 -36.80 8.91 -32.75
CA LEU A 52 -38.24 8.90 -32.52
C LEU A 52 -38.62 8.46 -31.11
N ALA A 53 -37.96 7.44 -30.58
CA ALA A 53 -38.13 7.01 -29.20
C ALA A 53 -37.72 8.13 -28.20
N LEU A 54 -36.58 8.78 -28.45
CA LEU A 54 -36.07 9.90 -27.64
C LEU A 54 -37.07 11.08 -27.65
N ALA A 55 -37.60 11.44 -28.81
CA ALA A 55 -38.61 12.48 -28.93
C ALA A 55 -39.90 12.12 -28.17
N GLY A 56 -40.32 10.85 -28.25
CA GLY A 56 -41.48 10.33 -27.52
C GLY A 56 -41.31 10.40 -26.01
N PHE A 57 -40.21 9.88 -25.47
CA PHE A 57 -39.93 9.99 -24.02
C PHE A 57 -39.76 11.44 -23.57
N THR A 58 -39.10 12.28 -24.36
CA THR A 58 -38.93 13.71 -24.02
C THR A 58 -40.29 14.40 -23.91
N ALA A 59 -41.23 14.12 -24.82
CA ALA A 59 -42.59 14.71 -24.75
C ALA A 59 -43.34 14.21 -23.51
N VAL A 60 -43.25 12.91 -23.17
CA VAL A 60 -43.88 12.35 -21.98
C VAL A 60 -43.32 13.01 -20.71
N VAL A 61 -42.01 13.11 -20.61
CA VAL A 61 -41.33 13.76 -19.44
C VAL A 61 -41.81 15.21 -19.32
N ASN A 62 -41.77 15.98 -20.40
CA ASN A 62 -42.12 17.41 -20.34
C ASN A 62 -43.57 17.63 -19.91
N GLU A 63 -44.50 16.76 -20.35
CA GLU A 63 -45.92 16.86 -19.98
C GLU A 63 -46.14 16.48 -18.51
N LEU A 64 -45.48 15.42 -18.01
CA LEU A 64 -45.56 14.99 -16.59
C LEU A 64 -44.91 15.99 -15.64
N GLU A 65 -43.77 16.58 -16.02
CA GLU A 65 -43.11 17.63 -15.25
C GLU A 65 -44.00 18.89 -15.16
N LYS A 66 -44.62 19.31 -16.24
CA LYS A 66 -45.59 20.42 -16.27
C LYS A 66 -46.82 20.15 -15.41
N ALA A 67 -47.29 18.91 -15.36
CA ALA A 67 -48.40 18.48 -14.50
C ALA A 67 -48.01 18.34 -13.02
N GLY A 68 -46.74 18.56 -12.67
CA GLY A 68 -46.25 18.44 -11.29
C GLY A 68 -46.22 17.01 -10.75
N ALA A 69 -46.22 15.99 -11.60
CA ALA A 69 -46.29 14.57 -11.27
C ALA A 69 -44.95 14.05 -10.68
N ARG A 70 -44.44 14.76 -9.67
CA ARG A 70 -43.23 14.37 -8.94
C ARG A 70 -43.48 13.08 -8.17
N GLY A 71 -42.75 12.02 -8.43
CA GLY A 71 -42.95 10.71 -7.81
C GLY A 71 -43.76 9.72 -8.65
N ASP A 72 -44.23 10.10 -9.82
CA ASP A 72 -44.86 9.18 -10.76
C ASP A 72 -43.84 8.21 -11.34
N THR A 73 -44.12 6.90 -11.24
CA THR A 73 -43.26 5.83 -11.79
C THR A 73 -43.07 5.99 -13.30
N LEU A 74 -44.10 6.43 -14.04
CA LEU A 74 -44.00 6.66 -15.48
C LEU A 74 -42.99 7.77 -15.81
N LEU A 75 -42.93 8.83 -15.01
CA LEU A 75 -41.95 9.92 -15.17
C LEU A 75 -40.52 9.40 -14.97
N THR A 76 -40.26 8.67 -13.87
CA THR A 76 -38.93 8.19 -13.55
C THR A 76 -38.45 7.17 -14.56
N VAL A 77 -39.27 6.25 -15.00
CA VAL A 77 -38.94 5.27 -16.06
C VAL A 77 -38.73 5.94 -17.41
N ALA A 78 -39.57 6.92 -17.81
CA ALA A 78 -39.37 7.67 -19.03
C ALA A 78 -38.10 8.50 -19.04
N LEU A 79 -37.73 9.09 -17.89
CA LEU A 79 -36.44 9.78 -17.68
C LEU A 79 -35.25 8.83 -17.82
N LEU A 80 -35.31 7.64 -17.21
CA LEU A 80 -34.27 6.63 -17.32
C LEU A 80 -34.05 6.23 -18.78
N LYS A 81 -35.13 5.87 -19.51
CA LYS A 81 -35.05 5.47 -20.92
C LYS A 81 -34.57 6.60 -21.83
N ARG A 82 -35.01 7.84 -21.56
CA ARG A 82 -34.48 9.04 -22.23
C ARG A 82 -32.98 9.18 -22.00
N GLY A 83 -32.51 8.97 -20.76
CA GLY A 83 -31.09 8.99 -20.41
C GLY A 83 -30.32 7.94 -21.19
N ILE A 84 -30.79 6.70 -21.25
CA ILE A 84 -30.15 5.58 -21.98
C ILE A 84 -29.99 5.91 -23.48
N LEU A 85 -30.98 6.50 -24.09
CA LEU A 85 -30.91 6.90 -25.51
C LEU A 85 -29.92 8.03 -25.75
N LEU A 86 -29.84 9.01 -24.82
CA LEU A 86 -28.86 10.10 -24.87
C LEU A 86 -27.44 9.58 -24.66
N ASP A 87 -27.25 8.67 -23.71
CA ASP A 87 -25.98 8.00 -23.43
C ASP A 87 -25.50 7.20 -24.67
N ALA A 88 -26.38 6.37 -25.24
CA ALA A 88 -26.09 5.63 -26.48
C ALA A 88 -25.79 6.56 -27.69
N GLY A 89 -26.36 7.75 -27.71
CA GLY A 89 -26.05 8.81 -28.67
C GLY A 89 -24.75 9.59 -28.35
N GLY A 90 -24.12 9.32 -27.21
CA GLY A 90 -22.91 10.00 -26.75
C GLY A 90 -23.17 11.42 -26.19
N ASP A 91 -24.41 11.78 -25.88
CA ASP A 91 -24.73 13.04 -25.20
C ASP A 91 -24.77 12.82 -23.70
N TYR A 92 -23.56 12.60 -23.14
CA TYR A 92 -23.36 12.29 -21.72
C TYR A 92 -23.86 13.40 -20.79
N ALA A 93 -23.78 14.67 -21.21
CA ALA A 93 -24.22 15.80 -20.41
C ALA A 93 -25.73 15.77 -20.16
N ARG A 94 -26.53 15.57 -21.24
CA ARG A 94 -28.00 15.45 -21.11
C ARG A 94 -28.43 14.12 -20.51
N ALA A 95 -27.70 13.01 -20.77
CA ALA A 95 -27.92 11.72 -20.14
C ALA A 95 -27.78 11.82 -18.62
N ARG A 96 -26.68 12.44 -18.14
CA ARG A 96 -26.47 12.72 -16.72
C ARG A 96 -27.63 13.46 -16.09
N THR A 97 -28.07 14.54 -16.74
CA THR A 97 -29.22 15.34 -16.25
C THR A 97 -30.49 14.49 -16.11
N ALA A 98 -30.77 13.61 -17.08
CA ALA A 98 -31.91 12.72 -17.02
C ALA A 98 -31.80 11.72 -15.85
N TYR A 99 -30.66 11.07 -15.67
CA TYR A 99 -30.45 10.11 -14.59
C TYR A 99 -30.45 10.76 -13.20
N CYS A 100 -29.82 11.92 -13.06
CA CYS A 100 -29.90 12.69 -11.82
C CYS A 100 -31.33 13.14 -11.50
N GLY A 101 -32.14 13.41 -12.52
CA GLY A 101 -33.55 13.68 -12.36
C GLY A 101 -34.32 12.50 -11.77
N VAL A 102 -34.05 11.25 -12.24
CA VAL A 102 -34.66 10.04 -11.66
C VAL A 102 -34.36 9.95 -10.17
N LEU A 103 -33.09 10.09 -9.78
CA LEU A 103 -32.66 10.01 -8.37
C LEU A 103 -33.22 11.17 -7.54
N GLY A 104 -33.36 12.37 -8.13
CA GLY A 104 -33.93 13.56 -7.51
C GLY A 104 -35.40 13.40 -7.14
N TYR A 105 -36.17 12.61 -7.89
CA TYR A 105 -37.55 12.27 -7.60
C TYR A 105 -37.72 11.15 -6.54
N ARG A 106 -36.61 10.57 -6.04
CA ARG A 106 -36.57 9.57 -4.96
C ARG A 106 -37.52 8.40 -5.22
N PRO A 107 -37.32 7.60 -6.28
CA PRO A 107 -38.19 6.46 -6.55
C PRO A 107 -38.20 5.50 -5.36
N ALA A 108 -39.37 4.95 -5.04
CA ALA A 108 -39.53 3.98 -3.97
C ALA A 108 -39.01 2.58 -4.35
N ASP A 109 -38.78 2.34 -5.64
CA ASP A 109 -38.25 1.08 -6.17
C ASP A 109 -36.70 1.07 -6.11
N ASP A 110 -36.18 0.31 -5.17
CA ASP A 110 -34.74 0.12 -5.01
C ASP A 110 -34.05 -0.46 -6.26
N SER A 111 -34.74 -1.27 -7.08
CA SER A 111 -34.24 -1.80 -8.34
C SER A 111 -34.04 -0.67 -9.36
N LEU A 112 -34.98 0.27 -9.47
CA LEU A 112 -34.86 1.45 -10.31
C LEU A 112 -33.70 2.36 -9.83
N VAL A 113 -33.54 2.48 -8.49
CA VAL A 113 -32.41 3.22 -7.90
C VAL A 113 -31.09 2.57 -8.28
N PHE A 114 -30.97 1.24 -8.11
CA PHE A 114 -29.78 0.48 -8.48
C PHE A 114 -29.40 0.72 -9.96
N VAL A 115 -30.33 0.46 -10.88
CA VAL A 115 -30.09 0.64 -12.33
C VAL A 115 -29.67 2.07 -12.63
N THR A 116 -30.37 3.06 -12.07
CA THR A 116 -30.07 4.47 -12.33
C THR A 116 -28.68 4.86 -11.79
N GLN A 117 -28.28 4.35 -10.63
CA GLN A 117 -26.95 4.59 -10.08
C GLN A 117 -25.83 3.99 -10.95
N VAL A 118 -26.05 2.80 -11.51
CA VAL A 118 -25.11 2.20 -12.49
C VAL A 118 -24.94 3.11 -13.70
N TYR A 119 -26.03 3.57 -14.30
CA TYR A 119 -25.97 4.40 -15.51
C TYR A 119 -25.38 5.80 -15.23
N VAL A 120 -25.78 6.45 -14.15
CA VAL A 120 -25.23 7.77 -13.81
C VAL A 120 -23.75 7.68 -13.46
N GLY A 121 -23.34 6.64 -12.75
CA GLY A 121 -21.93 6.36 -12.46
C GLY A 121 -21.11 6.14 -13.72
N THR A 122 -21.62 5.33 -14.66
CA THR A 122 -20.98 5.09 -15.96
C THR A 122 -20.87 6.38 -16.77
N VAL A 123 -21.91 7.23 -16.77
CA VAL A 123 -21.86 8.51 -17.48
C VAL A 123 -20.88 9.49 -16.85
N TYR A 124 -20.78 9.52 -15.51
CA TYR A 124 -19.74 10.33 -14.86
C TYR A 124 -18.33 9.83 -15.19
N TYR A 125 -18.13 8.51 -15.28
CA TYR A 125 -16.86 7.92 -15.74
C TYR A 125 -16.53 8.39 -17.18
N ASN A 126 -17.50 8.33 -18.10
CA ASN A 126 -17.35 8.77 -19.49
C ASN A 126 -17.14 10.30 -19.63
N LEU A 127 -17.42 11.07 -18.59
CA LEU A 127 -17.19 12.50 -18.48
C LEU A 127 -15.89 12.82 -17.72
N ASP A 128 -15.04 11.84 -17.44
CA ASP A 128 -13.81 11.94 -16.67
C ASP A 128 -14.03 12.55 -15.25
N ARG A 129 -15.20 12.28 -14.66
CA ARG A 129 -15.56 12.73 -13.30
C ARG A 129 -15.50 11.56 -12.33
N PHE A 130 -14.30 11.07 -12.07
CA PHE A 130 -14.05 9.81 -11.38
C PHE A 130 -14.55 9.79 -9.93
N ASP A 131 -14.49 10.92 -9.20
CA ASP A 131 -15.05 11.00 -7.85
C ASP A 131 -16.57 10.78 -7.85
N SER A 132 -17.27 11.45 -8.78
CA SER A 132 -18.71 11.29 -8.93
C SER A 132 -19.08 9.90 -9.43
N ALA A 133 -18.29 9.35 -10.36
CA ALA A 133 -18.46 7.98 -10.84
C ALA A 133 -18.33 6.99 -9.67
N SER A 134 -17.26 7.10 -8.88
CA SER A 134 -17.03 6.27 -7.70
C SER A 134 -18.20 6.35 -6.71
N TYR A 135 -18.66 7.56 -6.40
CA TYR A 135 -19.78 7.76 -5.48
C TYR A 135 -21.03 6.98 -5.88
N PHE A 136 -21.44 7.07 -7.16
CA PHE A 136 -22.66 6.39 -7.62
C PHE A 136 -22.46 4.89 -7.82
N LEU A 137 -21.29 4.46 -8.34
CA LEU A 137 -21.03 3.05 -8.60
C LEU A 137 -20.89 2.25 -7.30
N LEU A 138 -20.23 2.78 -6.26
CA LEU A 138 -20.13 2.11 -4.96
C LEU A 138 -21.49 2.00 -4.25
N ARG A 139 -22.36 2.97 -4.43
CA ARG A 139 -23.75 2.88 -3.95
C ARG A 139 -24.56 1.84 -4.73
N ALA A 140 -24.38 1.76 -6.05
CA ALA A 140 -24.98 0.70 -6.84
C ALA A 140 -24.48 -0.68 -6.41
N GLU A 141 -23.16 -0.81 -6.14
CA GLU A 141 -22.55 -2.05 -5.68
C GLU A 141 -23.18 -2.55 -4.37
N SER A 142 -23.43 -1.65 -3.42
CA SER A 142 -24.09 -2.01 -2.15
C SER A 142 -25.52 -2.57 -2.31
N LEU A 143 -26.13 -2.33 -3.47
CA LEU A 143 -27.48 -2.80 -3.81
C LEU A 143 -27.45 -4.04 -4.73
N ALA A 144 -26.33 -4.27 -5.46
CA ALA A 144 -26.25 -5.27 -6.52
C ALA A 144 -26.64 -6.69 -6.06
N GLY A 145 -26.21 -7.09 -4.84
CA GLY A 145 -26.54 -8.41 -4.27
C GLY A 145 -28.02 -8.65 -3.95
N ARG A 146 -28.83 -7.59 -3.95
CA ARG A 146 -30.29 -7.69 -3.68
C ARG A 146 -31.10 -8.00 -4.93
N PHE A 147 -30.53 -7.79 -6.12
CA PHE A 147 -31.23 -7.90 -7.40
C PHE A 147 -30.54 -8.91 -8.30
N ASN A 148 -31.32 -9.76 -8.96
CA ASN A 148 -30.79 -10.69 -9.96
C ASN A 148 -30.74 -10.00 -11.36
N ASP A 149 -30.16 -8.78 -11.40
CA ASP A 149 -29.99 -7.99 -12.61
C ASP A 149 -28.56 -8.12 -13.12
N ARG A 150 -28.33 -9.19 -13.86
CA ARG A 150 -26.99 -9.57 -14.33
C ARG A 150 -26.40 -8.51 -15.26
N ASP A 151 -27.16 -8.00 -16.22
CA ASP A 151 -26.62 -7.12 -17.25
C ASP A 151 -26.17 -5.79 -16.68
N ASN A 152 -26.93 -5.23 -15.73
CA ASN A 152 -26.54 -4.03 -15.03
C ASN A 152 -25.42 -4.30 -14.03
N SER A 153 -25.33 -5.49 -13.44
CA SER A 153 -24.19 -5.91 -12.61
C SER A 153 -22.90 -6.04 -13.44
N VAL A 154 -22.95 -6.64 -14.64
CA VAL A 154 -21.81 -6.69 -15.56
C VAL A 154 -21.34 -5.27 -15.93
N ARG A 155 -22.26 -4.35 -16.22
CA ARG A 155 -21.95 -2.96 -16.52
C ARG A 155 -21.29 -2.27 -15.29
N LEU A 156 -21.84 -2.49 -14.11
CA LEU A 156 -21.33 -1.96 -12.85
C LEU A 156 -19.87 -2.38 -12.64
N TYR A 157 -19.62 -3.67 -12.63
CA TYR A 157 -18.27 -4.21 -12.34
C TYR A 157 -17.26 -3.89 -13.45
N ASN A 158 -17.68 -3.86 -14.71
CA ASN A 158 -16.82 -3.39 -15.79
C ASN A 158 -16.44 -1.90 -15.62
N THR A 159 -17.37 -1.04 -15.22
CA THR A 159 -17.07 0.38 -15.03
C THR A 159 -16.24 0.61 -13.77
N LEU A 160 -16.48 -0.13 -12.67
CA LEU A 160 -15.64 -0.11 -11.47
C LEU A 160 -14.22 -0.58 -11.81
N GLY A 161 -14.07 -1.66 -12.56
CA GLY A 161 -12.77 -2.16 -13.00
C GLY A 161 -11.99 -1.10 -13.79
N ALA A 162 -12.65 -0.43 -14.75
CA ALA A 162 -12.03 0.65 -15.52
C ALA A 162 -11.61 1.83 -14.63
N LEU A 163 -12.50 2.24 -13.71
CA LEU A 163 -12.22 3.33 -12.77
C LEU A 163 -11.00 3.05 -11.90
N TYR A 164 -10.86 1.82 -11.38
CA TYR A 164 -9.70 1.44 -10.57
C TYR A 164 -8.41 1.37 -11.39
N CYS A 165 -8.47 0.90 -12.63
CA CYS A 165 -7.32 0.91 -13.53
C CYS A 165 -6.85 2.33 -13.85
N ASP A 166 -7.76 3.27 -14.09
CA ASP A 166 -7.43 4.66 -14.39
C ASP A 166 -6.83 5.37 -13.16
N ASN A 167 -7.19 4.92 -11.96
CA ASN A 167 -6.59 5.38 -10.70
C ASN A 167 -5.29 4.63 -10.34
N GLY A 168 -4.80 3.72 -11.21
CA GLY A 168 -3.54 3.00 -11.03
C GLY A 168 -3.64 1.73 -10.18
N ASN A 169 -4.80 1.38 -9.63
CA ASN A 169 -5.03 0.13 -8.92
C ASN A 169 -5.43 -0.98 -9.89
N PHE A 170 -4.47 -1.43 -10.69
CA PHE A 170 -4.69 -2.37 -11.79
C PHE A 170 -5.15 -3.76 -11.31
N ARG A 171 -4.67 -4.19 -10.14
CA ARG A 171 -5.09 -5.46 -9.56
C ARG A 171 -6.56 -5.45 -9.20
N GLN A 172 -7.01 -4.43 -8.50
CA GLN A 172 -8.42 -4.29 -8.14
C GLN A 172 -9.30 -4.13 -9.39
N GLY A 173 -8.82 -3.38 -10.38
CA GLY A 173 -9.49 -3.27 -11.66
C GLY A 173 -9.68 -4.63 -12.32
N ARG A 174 -8.64 -5.48 -12.33
CA ARG A 174 -8.71 -6.84 -12.86
C ARG A 174 -9.72 -7.70 -12.13
N ASN A 175 -9.74 -7.68 -10.79
CA ASN A 175 -10.71 -8.45 -9.98
C ASN A 175 -12.16 -8.14 -10.39
N TYR A 176 -12.47 -6.87 -10.59
CA TYR A 176 -13.81 -6.46 -11.05
C TYR A 176 -14.11 -6.93 -12.47
N PHE A 177 -13.14 -6.91 -13.38
CA PHE A 177 -13.33 -7.42 -14.73
C PHE A 177 -13.51 -8.94 -14.75
N ASP A 178 -12.75 -9.69 -13.96
CA ASP A 178 -12.87 -11.14 -13.82
C ASP A 178 -14.25 -11.49 -13.24
N HIS A 179 -14.68 -10.80 -12.20
CA HIS A 179 -16.02 -10.98 -11.63
C HIS A 179 -17.14 -10.67 -12.65
N ALA A 180 -17.02 -9.60 -13.45
CA ALA A 180 -17.95 -9.28 -14.51
C ALA A 180 -17.96 -10.37 -15.60
N LEU A 181 -16.80 -10.92 -15.96
CA LEU A 181 -16.68 -11.99 -16.96
C LEU A 181 -17.35 -13.29 -16.49
N GLU A 182 -17.25 -13.62 -15.22
CA GLU A 182 -17.97 -14.75 -14.63
C GLU A 182 -19.50 -14.59 -14.72
N LEU A 183 -20.01 -13.40 -14.45
CA LEU A 183 -21.42 -13.10 -14.62
C LEU A 183 -21.86 -13.31 -16.08
N VAL A 184 -21.04 -12.91 -17.06
CA VAL A 184 -21.33 -13.15 -18.49
C VAL A 184 -21.35 -14.64 -18.79
N ARG A 185 -20.37 -15.42 -18.30
CA ARG A 185 -20.26 -16.87 -18.50
C ARG A 185 -21.42 -17.64 -17.89
N GLY A 186 -21.88 -17.25 -16.69
CA GLY A 186 -23.01 -17.89 -16.01
C GLY A 186 -24.38 -17.53 -16.60
N GLY A 187 -24.49 -16.73 -17.69
CA GLY A 187 -25.72 -16.28 -18.32
C GLY A 187 -26.48 -17.37 -19.09
N LYS A 188 -27.80 -17.24 -19.18
CA LYS A 188 -28.62 -18.10 -20.07
C LYS A 188 -28.22 -17.93 -21.53
N THR A 189 -27.80 -16.71 -21.91
CA THR A 189 -27.29 -16.35 -23.23
C THR A 189 -25.89 -15.77 -23.07
N TYR A 190 -24.93 -16.27 -23.85
CA TYR A 190 -23.55 -15.78 -23.80
C TYR A 190 -23.40 -14.50 -24.63
N ASP A 191 -23.15 -13.37 -23.96
CA ASP A 191 -22.86 -12.11 -24.66
C ASP A 191 -21.37 -12.06 -25.06
N THR A 192 -21.09 -12.47 -26.28
CA THR A 192 -19.71 -12.49 -26.83
C THR A 192 -19.07 -11.10 -26.84
N ALA A 193 -19.83 -10.02 -27.06
CA ALA A 193 -19.27 -8.69 -27.14
C ALA A 193 -18.83 -8.19 -25.73
N ALA A 194 -19.67 -8.43 -24.73
CA ALA A 194 -19.34 -8.14 -23.35
C ALA A 194 -18.11 -8.96 -22.89
N ALA A 195 -18.10 -10.26 -23.19
CA ALA A 195 -16.98 -11.12 -22.84
C ALA A 195 -15.65 -10.67 -23.48
N VAL A 196 -15.65 -10.33 -24.77
CA VAL A 196 -14.45 -9.83 -25.46
C VAL A 196 -14.00 -8.48 -24.88
N SER A 197 -14.93 -7.58 -24.60
CA SER A 197 -14.60 -6.30 -23.97
C SER A 197 -13.92 -6.49 -22.60
N LEU A 198 -14.46 -7.38 -21.79
CA LEU A 198 -13.89 -7.71 -20.47
C LEU A 198 -12.52 -8.37 -20.60
N GLN A 199 -12.32 -9.29 -21.53
CA GLN A 199 -11.02 -9.90 -21.78
C GLN A 199 -9.97 -8.88 -22.26
N ILE A 200 -10.34 -7.89 -23.07
CA ILE A 200 -9.47 -6.76 -23.43
C ILE A 200 -9.06 -5.99 -22.18
N ASN A 201 -10.01 -5.71 -21.27
CA ASN A 201 -9.75 -4.96 -20.05
C ASN A 201 -8.86 -5.75 -19.07
N ILE A 202 -9.10 -7.07 -18.91
CA ILE A 202 -8.26 -7.98 -18.13
C ILE A 202 -6.82 -7.97 -18.65
N ALA A 203 -6.65 -8.16 -19.96
CA ALA A 203 -5.34 -8.12 -20.59
C ALA A 203 -4.66 -6.75 -20.43
N THR A 204 -5.43 -5.66 -20.49
CA THR A 204 -4.93 -4.30 -20.24
C THR A 204 -4.47 -4.13 -18.80
N ALA A 205 -5.19 -4.63 -17.82
CA ALA A 205 -4.76 -4.61 -16.42
C ALA A 205 -3.48 -5.43 -16.21
N SER A 206 -3.38 -6.61 -16.84
CA SER A 206 -2.18 -7.46 -16.79
C SER A 206 -0.94 -6.75 -17.36
N PHE A 207 -1.05 -6.11 -18.52
CA PHE A 207 0.10 -5.41 -19.09
C PHE A 207 0.54 -4.21 -18.24
N ARG A 208 -0.38 -3.56 -17.52
CA ARG A 208 -0.07 -2.43 -16.63
C ARG A 208 0.77 -2.84 -15.42
N VAL A 209 0.68 -4.09 -14.99
CA VAL A 209 1.54 -4.66 -13.93
C VAL A 209 2.78 -5.37 -14.48
N GLY A 210 3.09 -5.22 -15.77
CA GLY A 210 4.29 -5.76 -16.40
C GLY A 210 4.15 -7.19 -16.96
N GLN A 211 2.96 -7.79 -16.90
CA GLN A 211 2.67 -9.13 -17.47
C GLN A 211 2.40 -9.03 -18.97
N TYR A 212 3.39 -8.60 -19.73
CA TYR A 212 3.22 -8.27 -21.15
C TYR A 212 2.87 -9.47 -22.01
N GLU A 213 3.54 -10.60 -21.82
CA GLU A 213 3.32 -11.80 -22.62
C GLU A 213 1.93 -12.41 -22.40
N ASP A 214 1.46 -12.41 -21.15
CA ASP A 214 0.10 -12.87 -20.80
C ASP A 214 -0.95 -11.99 -21.48
N ALA A 215 -0.77 -10.67 -21.43
CA ALA A 215 -1.64 -9.72 -22.09
C ALA A 215 -1.65 -9.95 -23.63
N LEU A 216 -0.49 -10.11 -24.25
CA LEU A 216 -0.36 -10.36 -25.68
C LEU A 216 -1.00 -11.70 -26.08
N ALA A 217 -0.89 -12.74 -25.24
CA ALA A 217 -1.55 -14.03 -25.49
C ALA A 217 -3.08 -13.87 -25.59
N ILE A 218 -3.66 -13.11 -24.66
CA ILE A 218 -5.12 -12.82 -24.70
C ILE A 218 -5.47 -11.98 -25.94
N TYR A 219 -4.74 -10.90 -26.22
CA TYR A 219 -5.03 -10.07 -27.40
C TYR A 219 -4.94 -10.83 -28.72
N ARG A 220 -3.96 -11.74 -28.87
CA ARG A 220 -3.83 -12.60 -30.08
C ARG A 220 -5.08 -13.46 -30.31
N GLN A 221 -5.67 -14.00 -29.22
CA GLN A 221 -6.92 -14.78 -29.32
C GLN A 221 -8.11 -13.92 -29.77
N LEU A 222 -8.11 -12.62 -29.44
CA LEU A 222 -9.20 -11.71 -29.72
C LEU A 222 -9.13 -11.03 -31.11
N LEU A 223 -8.04 -11.20 -31.87
CA LEU A 223 -7.85 -10.59 -33.20
C LEU A 223 -8.95 -10.93 -34.21
N GLY A 224 -9.59 -12.09 -34.07
CA GLY A 224 -10.70 -12.53 -34.94
C GLY A 224 -12.01 -11.77 -34.72
N TYR A 225 -12.18 -11.08 -33.59
CA TYR A 225 -13.42 -10.38 -33.25
C TYR A 225 -13.45 -8.97 -33.84
N ARG A 226 -14.06 -8.85 -35.04
CA ARG A 226 -14.05 -7.59 -35.82
C ARG A 226 -14.59 -6.34 -35.07
N PRO A 227 -15.69 -6.40 -34.29
CA PRO A 227 -16.26 -5.20 -33.68
C PRO A 227 -15.36 -4.43 -32.73
N LEU A 228 -14.40 -5.09 -32.04
CA LEU A 228 -13.48 -4.48 -31.10
C LEU A 228 -12.01 -4.56 -31.52
N ARG A 229 -11.76 -4.86 -32.80
CA ARG A 229 -10.41 -5.11 -33.31
C ARG A 229 -9.49 -3.91 -33.19
N ASP A 230 -9.99 -2.70 -33.36
CA ASP A 230 -9.16 -1.49 -33.19
C ASP A 230 -8.68 -1.29 -31.75
N TYR A 231 -9.51 -1.64 -30.76
CA TYR A 231 -9.08 -1.66 -29.34
C TYR A 231 -8.03 -2.73 -29.08
N VAL A 232 -8.14 -3.90 -29.70
CA VAL A 232 -7.10 -4.94 -29.61
C VAL A 232 -5.79 -4.44 -30.21
N TYR A 233 -5.83 -3.79 -31.40
CA TYR A 233 -4.64 -3.22 -32.04
C TYR A 233 -3.99 -2.15 -31.18
N GLU A 234 -4.76 -1.20 -30.64
CA GLU A 234 -4.26 -0.17 -29.73
C GLU A 234 -3.56 -0.78 -28.52
N ASN A 235 -4.16 -1.76 -27.86
CA ASN A 235 -3.61 -2.37 -26.66
C ASN A 235 -2.42 -3.31 -26.96
N MET A 236 -2.39 -4.00 -28.09
CA MET A 236 -1.19 -4.70 -28.54
C MET A 236 -0.02 -3.74 -28.73
N GLY A 237 -0.26 -2.60 -29.37
CA GLY A 237 0.75 -1.56 -29.54
C GLY A 237 1.26 -1.05 -28.19
N ARG A 238 0.37 -0.83 -27.23
CA ARG A 238 0.75 -0.44 -25.86
C ARG A 238 1.57 -1.51 -25.15
N ALA A 239 1.22 -2.78 -25.30
CA ALA A 239 1.97 -3.88 -24.70
C ALA A 239 3.41 -3.95 -25.27
N TYR A 240 3.58 -3.82 -26.60
CA TYR A 240 4.90 -3.73 -27.21
C TYR A 240 5.66 -2.48 -26.78
N ALA A 241 4.99 -1.33 -26.62
CA ALA A 241 5.62 -0.12 -26.08
C ALA A 241 6.10 -0.30 -24.64
N GLY A 242 5.34 -1.05 -23.82
CA GLY A 242 5.73 -1.42 -22.45
C GLY A 242 6.96 -2.33 -22.39
N MET A 243 7.15 -3.15 -23.43
CA MET A 243 8.36 -3.97 -23.63
C MET A 243 9.52 -3.19 -24.29
N GLU A 244 9.35 -1.88 -24.48
CA GLU A 244 10.30 -1.00 -25.18
C GLU A 244 10.50 -1.33 -26.66
N ASP A 245 9.69 -2.22 -27.23
CA ASP A 245 9.69 -2.51 -28.67
C ASP A 245 8.80 -1.48 -29.41
N TYR A 246 9.28 -0.26 -29.51
CA TYR A 246 8.56 0.85 -30.14
C TYR A 246 8.32 0.67 -31.65
N PRO A 247 9.21 0.01 -32.42
CA PRO A 247 8.92 -0.30 -33.82
C PRO A 247 7.69 -1.20 -33.98
N SER A 248 7.60 -2.27 -33.23
CA SER A 248 6.42 -3.16 -33.22
C SER A 248 5.17 -2.43 -32.71
N ALA A 249 5.31 -1.62 -31.68
CA ALA A 249 4.22 -0.78 -31.16
C ALA A 249 3.64 0.11 -32.25
N LEU A 250 4.47 0.85 -32.99
CA LEU A 250 4.06 1.69 -34.12
C LEU A 250 3.39 0.89 -35.25
N ALA A 251 3.88 -0.33 -35.54
CA ALA A 251 3.26 -1.19 -36.54
C ALA A 251 1.83 -1.59 -36.17
N TRP A 252 1.55 -1.79 -34.90
CA TRP A 252 0.21 -2.07 -34.40
C TRP A 252 -0.66 -0.82 -34.34
N PHE A 253 -0.17 0.32 -33.84
CA PHE A 253 -0.90 1.58 -33.79
C PHE A 253 -1.34 2.07 -35.16
N ARG A 254 -0.54 1.88 -36.21
CA ARG A 254 -0.90 2.24 -37.62
C ARG A 254 -2.09 1.45 -38.17
N ARG A 255 -2.47 0.32 -37.55
CA ARG A 255 -3.65 -0.47 -37.96
C ARG A 255 -4.95 0.08 -37.35
N VAL A 256 -4.84 0.93 -36.33
CA VAL A 256 -5.99 1.51 -35.63
C VAL A 256 -6.66 2.57 -36.49
N SER A 257 -7.98 2.51 -36.58
CA SER A 257 -8.79 3.52 -37.27
C SER A 257 -8.82 4.83 -36.49
N LEU A 258 -8.26 5.89 -37.04
CA LEU A 258 -8.29 7.23 -36.43
C LEU A 258 -9.72 7.78 -36.25
N ARG A 259 -10.69 7.27 -37.02
CA ARG A 259 -12.10 7.63 -36.84
C ARG A 259 -12.69 7.04 -35.56
N GLU A 260 -12.26 5.84 -35.20
CA GLU A 260 -12.76 5.11 -34.04
C GLU A 260 -11.99 5.47 -32.78
N ILE A 261 -10.65 5.55 -32.88
CA ILE A 261 -9.74 5.77 -31.72
C ILE A 261 -8.69 6.84 -32.08
N PRO A 262 -9.07 8.13 -32.16
CA PRO A 262 -8.13 9.21 -32.51
C PRO A 262 -7.01 9.38 -31.47
N ARG A 263 -7.23 9.00 -30.19
CA ARG A 263 -6.23 9.09 -29.11
C ARG A 263 -4.98 8.24 -29.37
N VAL A 264 -5.02 7.25 -30.26
CA VAL A 264 -3.84 6.46 -30.65
C VAL A 264 -2.69 7.32 -31.17
N LEU A 265 -3.00 8.53 -31.65
CA LEU A 265 -1.98 9.51 -32.06
C LEU A 265 -1.06 9.93 -30.89
N ASN A 266 -1.55 9.98 -29.66
CA ASN A 266 -0.72 10.21 -28.47
C ASN A 266 0.24 9.04 -28.23
N GLU A 267 -0.23 7.81 -28.39
CA GLU A 267 0.61 6.62 -28.23
C GLU A 267 1.71 6.56 -29.33
N MET A 268 1.35 6.93 -30.57
CA MET A 268 2.31 7.05 -31.67
C MET A 268 3.33 8.16 -31.39
N ALA A 269 2.88 9.32 -30.90
CA ALA A 269 3.75 10.42 -30.52
C ALA A 269 4.75 9.99 -29.43
N ASN A 270 4.30 9.29 -28.38
CA ASN A 270 5.16 8.76 -27.33
C ASN A 270 6.18 7.77 -27.89
N ALA A 271 5.75 6.81 -28.72
CA ALA A 271 6.66 5.83 -29.32
C ALA A 271 7.75 6.50 -30.19
N GLU A 272 7.40 7.49 -31.01
CA GLU A 272 8.36 8.24 -31.81
C GLU A 272 9.33 9.06 -30.92
N LEU A 273 8.82 9.58 -29.81
CA LEU A 273 9.65 10.30 -28.83
C LEU A 273 10.68 9.37 -28.19
N ARG A 274 10.29 8.14 -27.83
CA ARG A 274 11.22 7.12 -27.30
C ARG A 274 12.26 6.69 -28.35
N LEU A 275 11.89 6.68 -29.61
CA LEU A 275 12.80 6.45 -30.73
C LEU A 275 13.68 7.67 -31.08
N ASN A 276 13.64 8.74 -30.28
CA ASN A 276 14.37 10.00 -30.50
C ASN A 276 14.03 10.67 -31.84
N ARG A 277 12.74 10.69 -32.23
CA ARG A 277 12.22 11.30 -33.43
C ARG A 277 11.25 12.43 -33.10
N PRO A 278 11.73 13.58 -32.61
CA PRO A 278 10.89 14.66 -32.12
C PRO A 278 9.98 15.29 -33.20
N ASP A 279 10.42 15.35 -34.47
CA ASP A 279 9.58 15.90 -35.55
C ASP A 279 8.36 15.04 -35.84
N SER A 280 8.53 13.72 -35.87
CA SER A 280 7.41 12.77 -35.98
C SER A 280 6.45 12.85 -34.78
N CYS A 281 7.02 12.95 -33.58
CA CYS A 281 6.24 13.16 -32.36
C CYS A 281 5.35 14.41 -32.49
N ARG A 282 5.96 15.56 -32.85
CA ARG A 282 5.24 16.83 -33.04
C ARG A 282 4.12 16.72 -34.08
N TRP A 283 4.37 16.02 -35.17
CA TRP A 283 3.35 15.80 -36.21
C TRP A 283 2.13 15.07 -35.64
N TYR A 284 2.33 13.96 -34.91
CA TYR A 284 1.23 13.21 -34.32
C TYR A 284 0.47 14.02 -33.26
N LEU A 285 1.18 14.78 -32.42
CA LEU A 285 0.56 15.65 -31.42
C LEU A 285 -0.29 16.75 -32.05
N SER A 286 0.23 17.40 -33.12
CA SER A 286 -0.51 18.42 -33.88
C SER A 286 -1.74 17.84 -34.54
N ARG A 287 -1.60 16.64 -35.12
CA ARG A 287 -2.70 15.98 -35.80
C ARG A 287 -3.88 15.67 -34.85
N LEU A 288 -3.61 15.26 -33.59
CA LEU A 288 -4.66 15.08 -32.60
C LEU A 288 -5.37 16.41 -32.29
N ARG A 289 -4.62 17.49 -32.14
CA ARG A 289 -5.17 18.85 -31.87
C ARG A 289 -6.06 19.34 -33.01
N GLU A 290 -5.68 19.11 -34.26
CA GLU A 290 -6.46 19.46 -35.45
C GLU A 290 -7.80 18.72 -35.53
N LEU A 291 -7.84 17.44 -35.10
CA LEU A 291 -9.06 16.67 -35.07
C LEU A 291 -10.10 17.25 -34.10
N GLY A 292 -9.65 17.90 -33.03
CA GLY A 292 -10.50 18.60 -32.07
C GLY A 292 -11.48 17.71 -31.31
N PRO A 293 -12.31 18.25 -30.39
CA PRO A 293 -13.23 17.49 -29.56
C PRO A 293 -14.40 16.83 -30.33
N SER A 294 -14.55 17.09 -31.62
CA SER A 294 -15.72 16.72 -32.42
C SER A 294 -15.46 15.61 -33.45
N ALA A 295 -14.29 14.98 -33.46
CA ALA A 295 -13.90 14.01 -34.49
C ALA A 295 -14.50 12.61 -34.25
N GLY A 296 -15.56 12.29 -34.95
CA GLY A 296 -16.07 10.91 -35.10
C GLY A 296 -16.79 10.33 -33.88
N SER A 297 -16.90 9.00 -33.85
CA SER A 297 -17.43 8.22 -32.70
C SER A 297 -16.49 8.22 -31.48
N GLY A 298 -15.17 8.48 -31.70
CA GLY A 298 -14.17 8.59 -30.63
C GLY A 298 -14.00 10.04 -30.21
N LYS A 299 -14.63 10.44 -29.11
CA LYS A 299 -14.45 11.77 -28.53
C LYS A 299 -13.05 11.92 -27.92
N ILE A 300 -12.38 13.02 -28.20
CA ILE A 300 -11.15 13.43 -27.54
C ILE A 300 -11.54 14.13 -26.24
N GLY A 301 -11.20 13.51 -25.10
CA GLY A 301 -11.52 14.01 -23.76
C GLY A 301 -10.39 14.82 -23.13
N PRO A 302 -10.62 15.37 -21.92
CA PRO A 302 -9.60 16.04 -21.13
C PRO A 302 -8.38 15.18 -20.86
N LEU A 303 -8.55 13.87 -20.65
CA LEU A 303 -7.45 12.91 -20.49
C LEU A 303 -6.55 12.86 -21.72
N ASP A 304 -7.15 12.76 -22.91
CA ASP A 304 -6.39 12.68 -24.17
C ASP A 304 -5.63 13.99 -24.45
N LEU A 305 -6.27 15.13 -24.18
CA LEU A 305 -5.65 16.45 -24.34
C LEU A 305 -4.56 16.68 -23.30
N GLY A 306 -4.73 16.18 -22.08
CA GLY A 306 -3.72 16.21 -21.03
C GLY A 306 -2.49 15.38 -21.41
N LEU A 307 -2.67 14.16 -21.92
CA LEU A 307 -1.57 13.33 -22.43
C LEU A 307 -0.87 13.99 -23.62
N ASN A 308 -1.64 14.62 -24.54
CA ASN A 308 -1.07 15.37 -25.65
C ASN A 308 -0.17 16.52 -25.16
N ALA A 309 -0.61 17.26 -24.17
CA ALA A 309 0.17 18.34 -23.57
C ALA A 309 1.41 17.78 -22.82
N PHE A 310 1.26 16.67 -22.11
CA PHE A 310 2.37 16.01 -21.39
C PHE A 310 3.50 15.59 -22.36
N TYR A 311 3.17 14.88 -23.42
CA TYR A 311 4.15 14.49 -24.44
C TYR A 311 4.69 15.69 -25.23
N GLY A 312 3.89 16.72 -25.39
CA GLY A 312 4.33 18.01 -25.98
C GLY A 312 5.38 18.69 -25.12
N SER A 313 5.22 18.67 -23.80
CA SER A 313 6.23 19.15 -22.86
C SER A 313 7.54 18.39 -22.99
N GLU A 314 7.47 17.07 -23.13
CA GLU A 314 8.65 16.22 -23.28
C GLU A 314 9.38 16.49 -24.62
N GLU A 315 8.63 16.66 -25.71
CA GLU A 315 9.16 17.03 -27.03
C GLU A 315 9.87 18.38 -27.01
N LEU A 316 9.22 19.41 -26.44
CA LEU A 316 9.78 20.77 -26.36
C LEU A 316 11.06 20.80 -25.50
N SER A 317 11.05 20.08 -24.38
CA SER A 317 12.22 19.98 -23.50
C SER A 317 13.42 19.35 -24.23
N ARG A 318 13.22 18.29 -25.02
CA ARG A 318 14.31 17.66 -25.82
C ARG A 318 14.88 18.61 -26.86
N ARG A 319 14.12 19.60 -27.29
CA ARG A 319 14.58 20.64 -28.21
C ARG A 319 15.21 21.84 -27.52
N GLY A 320 15.26 21.85 -26.21
CA GLY A 320 15.79 22.94 -25.40
C GLY A 320 14.80 24.09 -25.15
N ASP A 321 13.54 23.98 -25.59
CA ASP A 321 12.50 24.98 -25.27
C ASP A 321 11.86 24.66 -23.91
N VAL A 322 12.58 24.96 -22.84
CA VAL A 322 12.13 24.69 -21.46
C VAL A 322 10.92 25.55 -21.09
N GLY A 323 10.89 26.82 -21.59
CA GLY A 323 9.75 27.70 -21.34
C GLY A 323 8.46 27.21 -21.97
N GLY A 324 8.51 26.69 -23.19
CA GLY A 324 7.39 26.00 -23.84
C GLY A 324 7.02 24.71 -23.14
N ALA A 325 8.02 23.91 -22.72
CA ALA A 325 7.80 22.68 -21.98
C ALA A 325 7.06 22.89 -20.66
N LEU A 326 7.42 23.93 -19.89
CA LEU A 326 6.74 24.30 -18.64
C LEU A 326 5.29 24.73 -18.88
N LYS A 327 5.00 25.43 -19.98
CA LYS A 327 3.61 25.80 -20.33
C LYS A 327 2.76 24.58 -20.67
N GLU A 328 3.31 23.66 -21.48
CA GLU A 328 2.57 22.45 -21.87
C GLU A 328 2.38 21.49 -20.68
N VAL A 329 3.37 21.29 -19.80
CA VAL A 329 3.18 20.44 -18.61
C VAL A 329 2.19 21.07 -17.63
N GLN A 330 2.18 22.41 -17.49
CA GLN A 330 1.16 23.09 -16.68
C GLN A 330 -0.25 22.87 -17.26
N ARG A 331 -0.40 22.93 -18.59
CA ARG A 331 -1.65 22.62 -19.26
C ARG A 331 -2.08 21.15 -19.01
N ALA A 332 -1.14 20.21 -19.01
CA ALA A 332 -1.43 18.81 -18.64
C ALA A 332 -1.92 18.70 -17.20
N ILE A 333 -1.26 19.36 -16.25
CA ILE A 333 -1.67 19.42 -14.85
C ILE A 333 -3.09 20.00 -14.74
N ASP A 334 -3.39 21.09 -15.44
CA ASP A 334 -4.71 21.71 -15.42
C ASP A 334 -5.81 20.78 -15.92
N LEU A 335 -5.53 20.02 -16.96
CA LEU A 335 -6.44 19.06 -17.56
C LEU A 335 -6.65 17.81 -16.67
N PHE A 336 -5.59 17.25 -16.06
CA PHE A 336 -5.68 16.09 -15.18
C PHE A 336 -6.28 16.43 -13.82
N ALA A 337 -6.00 17.61 -13.33
CA ALA A 337 -6.44 18.08 -12.04
C ALA A 337 -7.94 18.46 -12.03
N GLY A 338 -8.53 18.77 -13.18
CA GLY A 338 -9.93 19.19 -13.26
C GLY A 338 -10.19 20.55 -12.59
N ASN A 339 -11.23 20.64 -11.78
CA ASN A 339 -11.63 21.89 -11.15
C ASN A 339 -10.90 22.14 -9.81
N PHE A 340 -9.59 22.39 -9.86
CA PHE A 340 -8.87 22.86 -8.68
C PHE A 340 -9.17 24.33 -8.41
N ASN A 341 -9.73 24.60 -7.25
CA ASN A 341 -10.06 25.95 -6.82
C ASN A 341 -8.90 26.69 -6.16
N LYS A 342 -7.85 25.98 -5.70
CA LYS A 342 -6.71 26.58 -4.99
C LYS A 342 -5.42 25.97 -5.53
N ARG A 343 -4.48 26.87 -5.87
CA ARG A 343 -3.14 26.55 -6.34
C ARG A 343 -2.12 27.30 -5.52
N ASP A 344 -0.95 26.70 -5.33
CA ASP A 344 0.18 27.42 -4.74
C ASP A 344 0.74 28.52 -5.67
N ALA A 345 1.77 29.23 -5.21
CA ALA A 345 2.41 30.31 -5.98
C ALA A 345 3.01 29.84 -7.32
N TYR A 346 3.28 28.54 -7.45
CA TYR A 346 3.85 27.95 -8.67
C TYR A 346 2.81 27.21 -9.52
N GLY A 347 1.55 27.38 -9.24
CA GLY A 347 0.45 26.76 -9.98
C GLY A 347 0.24 25.27 -9.71
N ASN A 348 0.79 24.73 -8.61
CA ASN A 348 0.56 23.34 -8.21
C ASN A 348 -0.78 23.19 -7.50
N PRO A 349 -1.46 22.03 -7.64
CA PRO A 349 -2.67 21.76 -6.90
C PRO A 349 -2.44 21.75 -5.39
N VAL A 350 -3.38 22.31 -4.65
CA VAL A 350 -3.44 22.22 -3.19
C VAL A 350 -4.63 21.35 -2.80
N GLY A 351 -4.39 20.09 -2.48
CA GLY A 351 -5.43 19.08 -2.30
C GLY A 351 -5.84 18.40 -3.61
N PHE A 352 -6.49 17.25 -3.51
CA PHE A 352 -6.76 16.36 -4.65
C PHE A 352 -8.23 15.98 -4.78
N SER A 353 -9.09 16.51 -3.96
CA SER A 353 -10.54 16.34 -4.06
C SER A 353 -11.03 16.93 -5.39
N GLY A 354 -11.65 16.09 -6.22
CA GLY A 354 -12.12 16.46 -7.56
C GLY A 354 -11.09 16.31 -8.68
N ALA A 355 -9.87 15.85 -8.40
CA ALA A 355 -8.96 15.39 -9.43
C ALA A 355 -9.48 14.11 -10.08
N PHE A 356 -9.25 13.98 -11.36
CA PHE A 356 -9.37 12.72 -12.06
C PHE A 356 -7.99 12.33 -12.58
N ALA A 357 -7.72 11.09 -12.92
CA ALA A 357 -6.42 10.66 -13.44
C ALA A 357 -5.23 10.97 -12.50
N TYR A 358 -5.35 10.62 -11.21
CA TYR A 358 -4.32 10.88 -10.19
C TYR A 358 -2.92 10.46 -10.61
N TYR A 359 -2.78 9.31 -11.28
CA TYR A 359 -1.48 8.80 -11.71
C TYR A 359 -0.85 9.70 -12.78
N ARG A 360 -1.65 10.18 -13.75
CA ARG A 360 -1.19 11.10 -14.80
C ARG A 360 -0.85 12.47 -14.24
N LEU A 361 -1.61 12.93 -13.26
CA LEU A 361 -1.31 14.16 -12.55
C LEU A 361 0.02 14.05 -11.80
N PHE A 362 0.27 12.90 -11.16
CA PHE A 362 1.55 12.63 -10.51
C PHE A 362 2.71 12.72 -11.50
N ASP A 363 2.63 12.01 -12.64
CA ASP A 363 3.67 12.07 -13.69
C ASP A 363 3.92 13.50 -14.18
N ALA A 364 2.85 14.28 -14.38
CA ALA A 364 2.96 15.66 -14.84
C ALA A 364 3.59 16.60 -13.79
N LEU A 365 3.29 16.40 -12.50
CA LEU A 365 3.93 17.16 -11.42
C LEU A 365 5.41 16.81 -11.31
N VAL A 366 5.78 15.53 -11.37
CA VAL A 366 7.18 15.11 -11.38
C VAL A 366 7.91 15.76 -12.54
N ARG A 367 7.36 15.67 -13.74
CA ARG A 367 7.94 16.28 -14.94
C ARG A 367 8.15 17.80 -14.81
N LYS A 368 7.18 18.50 -14.23
CA LYS A 368 7.30 19.96 -13.98
C LYS A 368 8.41 20.26 -12.97
N ALA A 369 8.52 19.45 -11.91
CA ALA A 369 9.57 19.61 -10.90
C ALA A 369 10.96 19.40 -11.50
N GLU A 370 11.15 18.38 -12.36
CA GLU A 370 12.39 18.14 -13.10
C GLU A 370 12.77 19.33 -13.99
N LEU A 371 11.81 19.90 -14.72
CA LEU A 371 12.05 21.07 -15.58
C LEU A 371 12.51 22.26 -14.76
N HIS A 372 11.87 22.54 -13.63
CA HIS A 372 12.30 23.62 -12.72
C HIS A 372 13.69 23.35 -12.13
N ASN A 373 14.00 22.09 -11.78
CA ASN A 373 15.33 21.73 -11.31
C ASN A 373 16.40 21.94 -12.39
N GLY A 374 16.11 21.59 -13.64
CA GLY A 374 16.98 21.84 -14.78
C GLY A 374 17.29 23.33 -14.97
N GLU A 375 16.31 24.20 -14.79
CA GLU A 375 16.44 25.66 -14.84
C GLU A 375 17.06 26.27 -13.56
N LYS A 376 17.42 25.44 -12.56
CA LYS A 376 17.94 25.87 -11.25
C LYS A 376 16.98 26.72 -10.42
N ASN A 377 15.70 26.68 -10.76
CA ASN A 377 14.61 27.25 -9.95
C ASN A 377 14.22 26.21 -8.88
N LEU A 378 15.06 26.12 -7.85
CA LEU A 378 14.97 25.05 -6.85
C LEU A 378 13.74 25.20 -5.96
N GLU A 379 13.30 26.44 -5.67
CA GLU A 379 12.10 26.68 -4.85
C GLU A 379 10.83 26.18 -5.55
N ALA A 380 10.69 26.46 -6.85
CA ALA A 380 9.58 25.98 -7.65
C ALA A 380 9.64 24.44 -7.82
N SER A 381 10.86 23.90 -7.99
CA SER A 381 11.08 22.46 -8.05
C SER A 381 10.65 21.78 -6.76
N TYR A 382 11.12 22.27 -5.60
CA TYR A 382 10.75 21.74 -4.28
C TYR A 382 9.25 21.78 -4.03
N ALA A 383 8.61 22.94 -4.29
CA ALA A 383 7.17 23.08 -4.11
C ALA A 383 6.39 22.08 -4.99
N THR A 384 6.88 21.84 -6.20
CA THR A 384 6.24 20.91 -7.15
C THR A 384 6.46 19.46 -6.76
N TYR A 385 7.68 19.06 -6.33
CA TYR A 385 7.93 17.73 -5.77
C TYR A 385 7.09 17.50 -4.50
N SER A 386 6.95 18.49 -3.64
CA SER A 386 6.12 18.39 -2.44
C SER A 386 4.64 18.11 -2.77
N ALA A 387 4.12 18.75 -3.82
CA ALA A 387 2.78 18.45 -4.33
C ALA A 387 2.68 17.03 -4.92
N ALA A 388 3.69 16.61 -5.70
CA ALA A 388 3.75 15.25 -6.25
C ALA A 388 3.81 14.18 -5.15
N LEU A 389 4.64 14.35 -4.13
CA LEU A 389 4.76 13.42 -3.00
C LEU A 389 3.50 13.36 -2.14
N SER A 390 2.79 14.50 -2.00
CA SER A 390 1.50 14.54 -1.32
C SER A 390 0.43 13.77 -2.09
N LEU A 391 0.42 13.87 -3.41
CA LEU A 391 -0.47 13.09 -4.28
C LEU A 391 -0.12 11.60 -4.25
N LEU A 392 1.17 11.26 -4.33
CA LEU A 392 1.64 9.87 -4.25
C LEU A 392 1.16 9.19 -2.97
N ARG A 393 1.27 9.88 -1.83
CA ARG A 393 0.77 9.39 -0.55
C ARG A 393 -0.75 9.19 -0.56
N TYR A 394 -1.51 10.11 -1.16
CA TYR A 394 -2.95 9.97 -1.32
C TYR A 394 -3.30 8.72 -2.14
N ILE A 395 -2.60 8.49 -3.27
CA ILE A 395 -2.77 7.30 -4.10
C ILE A 395 -2.45 6.03 -3.31
N GLU A 396 -1.30 5.98 -2.63
CA GLU A 396 -0.87 4.85 -1.81
C GLU A 396 -1.92 4.48 -0.74
N ARG A 397 -2.43 5.48 -0.02
CA ARG A 397 -3.45 5.29 1.02
C ARG A 397 -4.81 4.87 0.46
N SER A 398 -5.10 5.14 -0.80
CA SER A 398 -6.33 4.72 -1.45
C SER A 398 -6.34 3.24 -1.84
N TYR A 399 -5.18 2.57 -1.89
CA TYR A 399 -5.09 1.17 -2.26
C TYR A 399 -5.51 0.25 -1.11
N ALA A 400 -6.33 -0.75 -1.43
CA ALA A 400 -6.85 -1.69 -0.45
C ALA A 400 -5.82 -2.72 0.01
N THR A 401 -4.95 -3.19 -0.90
CA THR A 401 -3.99 -4.26 -0.64
C THR A 401 -2.58 -3.72 -0.49
N ASP A 402 -1.80 -4.35 0.38
CA ASP A 402 -0.41 -3.96 0.61
C ASP A 402 0.48 -4.27 -0.59
N GLU A 403 0.16 -5.30 -1.37
CA GLU A 403 0.86 -5.63 -2.61
C GLU A 403 0.77 -4.48 -3.64
N ALA A 404 -0.42 -3.88 -3.79
CA ALA A 404 -0.58 -2.71 -4.66
C ALA A 404 0.21 -1.50 -4.15
N LYS A 405 0.27 -1.28 -2.83
CA LYS A 405 1.08 -0.23 -2.20
C LYS A 405 2.57 -0.46 -2.43
N LEU A 406 3.06 -1.70 -2.25
CA LEU A 406 4.46 -2.07 -2.50
C LEU A 406 4.84 -1.92 -3.97
N PHE A 407 3.94 -2.30 -4.89
CA PHE A 407 4.16 -2.08 -6.32
C PHE A 407 4.31 -0.59 -6.66
N LEU A 408 3.47 0.28 -6.09
CA LEU A 408 3.59 1.72 -6.27
C LEU A 408 4.93 2.24 -5.77
N LYS A 409 5.39 1.76 -4.61
CA LYS A 409 6.66 2.14 -4.00
C LYS A 409 7.87 1.78 -4.87
N LYS A 410 7.93 0.56 -5.39
CA LYS A 410 9.01 0.12 -6.28
C LYS A 410 9.19 1.07 -7.47
N ASN A 411 8.12 1.69 -7.95
CA ASN A 411 8.13 2.56 -9.12
C ASN A 411 8.27 4.07 -8.81
N SER A 412 8.12 4.48 -7.56
CA SER A 412 8.11 5.91 -7.18
C SER A 412 9.31 6.37 -6.34
N GLY A 413 10.21 5.45 -5.99
CA GLY A 413 11.35 5.73 -5.11
C GLY A 413 12.27 6.85 -5.60
N ILE A 414 12.48 6.95 -6.91
CA ILE A 414 13.33 7.98 -7.52
C ILE A 414 12.84 9.40 -7.22
N VAL A 415 11.52 9.61 -7.13
CA VAL A 415 10.94 10.94 -6.89
C VAL A 415 11.28 11.45 -5.49
N TYR A 416 11.32 10.57 -4.50
CA TYR A 416 11.77 10.92 -3.15
C TYR A 416 13.24 11.32 -3.14
N ALA A 417 14.09 10.60 -3.87
CA ALA A 417 15.51 10.89 -3.98
C ALA A 417 15.77 12.26 -4.62
N GLU A 418 15.07 12.57 -5.70
CA GLU A 418 15.17 13.85 -6.40
C GLU A 418 14.68 15.02 -5.54
N ALA A 419 13.55 14.85 -4.86
CA ALA A 419 13.01 15.85 -3.94
C ALA A 419 13.98 16.13 -2.77
N LEU A 420 14.58 15.08 -2.21
CA LEU A 420 15.57 15.18 -1.15
C LEU A 420 16.82 15.91 -1.65
N ALA A 421 17.32 15.60 -2.83
CA ALA A 421 18.48 16.26 -3.42
C ALA A 421 18.24 17.78 -3.64
N VAL A 422 17.04 18.15 -4.08
CA VAL A 422 16.64 19.56 -4.22
C VAL A 422 16.64 20.26 -2.86
N CYS A 423 16.12 19.61 -1.81
CA CYS A 423 16.12 20.19 -0.45
C CYS A 423 17.54 20.40 0.08
N LEU A 424 18.44 19.43 -0.10
CA LEU A 424 19.83 19.55 0.34
C LEU A 424 20.57 20.66 -0.42
N GLU A 425 20.27 20.85 -1.71
CA GLU A 425 20.83 21.93 -2.49
C GLU A 425 20.30 23.30 -2.03
N LEU A 426 19.00 23.40 -1.66
CA LEU A 426 18.41 24.59 -1.08
C LEU A 426 19.00 24.90 0.31
N ASP A 427 19.21 23.90 1.16
CA ASP A 427 19.85 24.07 2.46
C ASP A 427 21.28 24.63 2.31
N ARG A 428 22.03 24.15 1.34
CA ARG A 428 23.37 24.64 1.04
C ARG A 428 23.38 26.11 0.55
N ARG A 429 22.36 26.51 -0.20
CA ARG A 429 22.21 27.91 -0.68
C ARG A 429 21.65 28.85 0.39
N HIS A 430 20.82 28.34 1.27
CA HIS A 430 20.12 29.07 2.31
C HIS A 430 20.35 28.44 3.68
N PRO A 431 21.57 28.46 4.22
CA PRO A 431 21.90 27.84 5.51
C PRO A 431 21.05 28.44 6.64
N GLY A 432 20.45 27.57 7.46
CA GLY A 432 19.58 27.98 8.57
C GLY A 432 18.11 28.12 8.19
N GLY A 433 17.74 27.76 6.96
CA GLY A 433 16.35 27.54 6.59
C GLY A 433 15.85 26.14 7.02
N ASP A 434 14.58 25.85 6.78
CA ASP A 434 13.97 24.57 7.15
C ASP A 434 14.28 23.43 6.17
N TYR A 435 15.12 23.67 5.15
CA TYR A 435 15.31 22.72 4.04
C TYR A 435 16.00 21.42 4.47
N LEU A 436 16.93 21.48 5.43
CA LEU A 436 17.55 20.27 5.98
C LEU A 436 16.51 19.41 6.72
N GLU A 437 15.62 20.04 7.48
CA GLU A 437 14.50 19.36 8.11
C GLU A 437 13.56 18.73 7.08
N GLN A 438 13.24 19.46 6.01
CA GLN A 438 12.40 18.93 4.93
C GLN A 438 13.07 17.75 4.20
N ALA A 439 14.38 17.80 3.97
CA ALA A 439 15.12 16.68 3.39
C ALA A 439 15.02 15.42 4.28
N PHE A 440 15.22 15.57 5.59
CA PHE A 440 15.03 14.49 6.55
C PHE A 440 13.59 13.94 6.52
N LEU A 441 12.58 14.81 6.56
CA LEU A 441 11.18 14.40 6.55
C LEU A 441 10.78 13.69 5.24
N ILE A 442 11.30 14.12 4.08
CA ILE A 442 11.08 13.44 2.79
C ILE A 442 11.65 12.04 2.85
N GLY A 443 12.89 11.88 3.33
CA GLY A 443 13.52 10.56 3.51
C GLY A 443 12.70 9.66 4.44
N GLU A 444 12.24 10.17 5.59
CA GLU A 444 11.47 9.39 6.55
C GLU A 444 10.04 9.05 6.08
N ARG A 445 9.40 9.94 5.32
CA ARG A 445 8.09 9.66 4.71
C ARG A 445 8.15 8.54 3.67
N SER A 446 9.29 8.33 3.04
CA SER A 446 9.46 7.23 2.10
C SER A 446 9.57 5.87 2.80
N LYS A 447 10.04 5.83 4.06
CA LYS A 447 10.37 4.59 4.77
C LYS A 447 9.17 3.94 5.43
N ALA A 448 9.08 2.62 5.27
CA ALA A 448 8.10 1.76 5.93
C ALA A 448 6.67 2.33 5.92
N SER A 449 6.27 2.94 4.82
CA SER A 449 5.00 3.65 4.72
C SER A 449 3.81 2.69 4.88
N VAL A 450 3.94 1.44 4.40
CA VAL A 450 2.90 0.40 4.51
C VAL A 450 2.68 0.00 5.96
N ILE A 451 3.76 -0.25 6.73
CA ILE A 451 3.63 -0.55 8.18
C ILE A 451 3.02 0.64 8.92
N THR A 452 3.57 1.83 8.69
CA THR A 452 3.13 3.04 9.38
C THR A 452 1.65 3.30 9.14
N ALA A 453 1.20 3.16 7.87
CA ALA A 453 -0.21 3.27 7.53
C ALA A 453 -1.09 2.30 8.31
N ASN A 454 -0.70 1.03 8.36
CA ASN A 454 -1.46 0.00 9.04
C ASN A 454 -1.52 0.22 10.57
N LEU A 455 -0.41 0.67 11.17
CA LEU A 455 -0.36 0.96 12.61
C LEU A 455 -1.18 2.21 12.97
N GLU A 456 -1.16 3.25 12.13
CA GLU A 456 -2.01 4.42 12.30
C GLU A 456 -3.50 4.05 12.23
N GLU A 457 -3.89 3.20 11.28
CA GLU A 457 -5.26 2.68 11.16
C GLU A 457 -5.66 1.81 12.37
N LYS A 458 -4.76 0.93 12.83
CA LYS A 458 -4.99 0.09 14.04
C LYS A 458 -5.07 0.90 15.33
N ALA A 459 -4.36 2.03 15.40
CA ALA A 459 -4.41 2.94 16.55
C ALA A 459 -5.70 3.78 16.60
N PHE A 460 -6.51 3.77 15.54
CA PHE A 460 -7.76 4.52 15.48
C PHE A 460 -8.75 4.08 16.55
N MET A 461 -9.18 5.01 17.38
CA MET A 461 -10.04 4.78 18.54
C MET A 461 -11.50 5.22 18.32
N GLY A 462 -11.97 5.16 17.08
CA GLY A 462 -13.31 5.60 16.68
C GLY A 462 -14.49 4.88 17.34
N ALA A 463 -15.69 5.18 16.86
CA ALA A 463 -16.95 4.63 17.34
C ALA A 463 -16.99 3.08 17.31
N PRO A 464 -17.85 2.43 18.13
CA PRO A 464 -17.98 0.96 18.15
C PRO A 464 -18.23 0.34 16.78
N GLU A 465 -19.04 1.01 15.94
CA GLU A 465 -19.34 0.58 14.57
C GLU A 465 -18.08 0.56 13.69
N ALA A 466 -17.26 1.62 13.75
CA ALA A 466 -16.00 1.69 13.01
C ALA A 466 -15.01 0.61 13.49
N LYS A 467 -14.93 0.34 14.79
CA LYS A 467 -14.14 -0.78 15.34
C LYS A 467 -14.62 -2.14 14.85
N GLY A 468 -15.94 -2.33 14.72
CA GLY A 468 -16.53 -3.53 14.14
C GLY A 468 -16.11 -3.74 12.68
N LEU A 469 -16.09 -2.66 11.88
CA LEU A 469 -15.63 -2.69 10.49
C LEU A 469 -14.12 -2.96 10.40
N LEU A 470 -13.30 -2.37 11.27
CA LEU A 470 -11.84 -2.65 11.30
C LEU A 470 -11.57 -4.12 11.62
N GLY A 471 -12.31 -4.73 12.54
CA GLY A 471 -12.19 -6.16 12.83
C GLY A 471 -12.55 -7.03 11.61
N GLN A 472 -13.53 -6.62 10.80
CA GLN A 472 -13.84 -7.30 9.53
C GLN A 472 -12.73 -7.10 8.50
N VAL A 473 -12.16 -5.90 8.39
CA VAL A 473 -10.99 -5.61 7.52
C VAL A 473 -9.82 -6.54 7.85
N ASP A 474 -9.47 -6.68 9.14
CA ASP A 474 -8.40 -7.59 9.57
C ASP A 474 -8.73 -9.06 9.23
N ASN A 475 -9.98 -9.48 9.38
CA ASN A 475 -10.41 -10.83 9.03
C ASN A 475 -10.29 -11.10 7.52
N TYR A 476 -10.70 -10.16 6.65
CA TYR A 476 -10.53 -10.33 5.20
C TYR A 476 -9.07 -10.31 4.78
N LYS A 477 -8.22 -9.45 5.38
CA LYS A 477 -6.76 -9.48 5.16
C LYS A 477 -6.18 -10.85 5.51
N TYR A 478 -6.59 -11.43 6.65
CA TYR A 478 -6.15 -12.77 7.05
C TYR A 478 -6.64 -13.87 6.09
N ARG A 479 -7.88 -13.82 5.62
CA ARG A 479 -8.44 -14.77 4.64
C ARG A 479 -7.68 -14.70 3.32
N ILE A 480 -7.44 -13.50 2.79
CA ILE A 480 -6.68 -13.27 1.56
C ILE A 480 -5.27 -13.85 1.70
N ALA A 481 -4.60 -13.59 2.82
CA ALA A 481 -3.30 -14.15 3.11
C ALA A 481 -3.30 -15.69 3.10
N ARG A 482 -4.29 -16.33 3.73
CA ARG A 482 -4.45 -17.78 3.71
C ARG A 482 -4.71 -18.33 2.31
N LEU A 483 -5.46 -17.63 1.48
CA LEU A 483 -5.72 -18.03 0.09
C LEU A 483 -4.45 -17.90 -0.75
N ASN A 484 -3.61 -16.89 -0.55
CA ASN A 484 -2.30 -16.78 -1.17
C ASN A 484 -1.42 -18.00 -0.85
N VAL A 485 -1.28 -18.30 0.44
CA VAL A 485 -0.52 -19.45 0.91
C VAL A 485 -1.08 -20.77 0.37
N ARG A 486 -2.41 -20.90 0.34
CA ARG A 486 -3.07 -22.11 -0.20
C ARG A 486 -2.86 -22.27 -1.70
N SER A 487 -2.73 -21.20 -2.45
CA SER A 487 -2.46 -21.24 -3.90
C SER A 487 -1.04 -21.70 -4.23
N GLU A 488 -0.09 -21.55 -3.29
CA GLU A 488 1.28 -22.01 -3.48
C GLU A 488 1.31 -23.56 -3.52
N GLY A 489 1.87 -24.10 -4.59
CA GLY A 489 2.00 -25.55 -4.76
C GLY A 489 0.75 -26.27 -5.27
N VAL A 490 -0.35 -25.56 -5.56
CA VAL A 490 -1.50 -26.13 -6.26
C VAL A 490 -1.19 -26.24 -7.75
N THR A 491 -1.17 -27.49 -8.23
CA THR A 491 -0.92 -27.80 -9.65
C THR A 491 -2.20 -28.04 -10.45
N ASP A 492 -3.32 -28.32 -9.78
CA ASP A 492 -4.63 -28.46 -10.42
C ASP A 492 -5.19 -27.10 -10.81
N SER A 493 -5.41 -26.90 -12.10
CA SER A 493 -5.88 -25.62 -12.65
C SER A 493 -7.30 -25.28 -12.19
N SER A 494 -8.15 -26.24 -11.88
CA SER A 494 -9.53 -26.01 -11.43
C SER A 494 -9.55 -25.60 -9.95
N GLU A 495 -8.71 -26.21 -9.12
CA GLU A 495 -8.54 -25.80 -7.71
C GLU A 495 -7.90 -24.42 -7.63
N LEU A 496 -6.87 -24.13 -8.43
CA LEU A 496 -6.23 -22.81 -8.48
C LEU A 496 -7.22 -21.74 -8.91
N ALA A 497 -8.06 -21.99 -9.94
CA ALA A 497 -9.10 -21.07 -10.36
C ALA A 497 -10.16 -20.85 -9.28
N ALA A 498 -10.49 -21.84 -8.48
CA ALA A 498 -11.43 -21.70 -7.36
C ALA A 498 -10.84 -20.82 -6.23
N ILE A 499 -9.57 -21.05 -5.87
CA ILE A 499 -8.85 -20.24 -4.88
C ILE A 499 -8.75 -18.79 -5.36
N THR A 500 -8.41 -18.57 -6.63
CA THR A 500 -8.29 -17.23 -7.21
C THR A 500 -9.61 -16.46 -7.13
N ARG A 501 -10.73 -17.10 -7.48
CA ARG A 501 -12.08 -16.49 -7.38
C ARG A 501 -12.46 -16.13 -5.96
N GLU A 502 -12.19 -17.03 -4.99
CA GLU A 502 -12.46 -16.75 -3.58
C GLU A 502 -11.66 -15.54 -3.11
N LYS A 503 -10.38 -15.45 -3.50
CA LYS A 503 -9.50 -14.34 -3.18
C LYS A 503 -9.96 -13.02 -3.79
N GLU A 504 -10.34 -13.01 -5.07
CA GLU A 504 -10.87 -11.83 -5.76
C GLU A 504 -12.14 -11.31 -5.08
N GLY A 505 -13.03 -12.20 -4.67
CA GLY A 505 -14.22 -11.86 -3.90
C GLY A 505 -13.88 -11.22 -2.56
N ASP A 506 -12.94 -11.80 -1.82
CA ASP A 506 -12.49 -11.25 -0.53
C ASP A 506 -11.78 -9.88 -0.68
N GLU A 507 -11.01 -9.67 -1.74
CA GLU A 507 -10.38 -8.37 -2.04
C GLU A 507 -11.41 -7.29 -2.39
N ILE A 508 -12.50 -7.64 -3.07
CA ILE A 508 -13.62 -6.73 -3.34
C ILE A 508 -14.33 -6.35 -2.03
N GLU A 509 -14.62 -7.33 -1.16
CA GLU A 509 -15.23 -7.07 0.15
C GLU A 509 -14.33 -6.23 1.06
N LEU A 510 -13.03 -6.52 1.08
CA LEU A 510 -12.05 -5.72 1.81
C LEU A 510 -12.10 -4.25 1.38
N LEU A 511 -12.11 -3.99 0.08
CA LEU A 511 -12.23 -2.62 -0.44
C LEU A 511 -13.54 -1.96 -0.03
N ARG A 512 -14.66 -2.70 -0.10
CA ARG A 512 -15.97 -2.20 0.30
C ARG A 512 -15.99 -1.76 1.77
N LEU A 513 -15.43 -2.58 2.66
CA LEU A 513 -15.32 -2.27 4.09
C LEU A 513 -14.44 -1.04 4.33
N GLN A 514 -13.31 -0.93 3.63
CA GLN A 514 -12.43 0.25 3.73
C GLN A 514 -13.13 1.52 3.24
N LYS A 515 -13.93 1.44 2.18
CA LYS A 515 -14.74 2.57 1.68
C LYS A 515 -15.87 2.94 2.64
N ALA A 516 -16.43 1.97 3.34
CA ALA A 516 -17.41 2.23 4.41
C ALA A 516 -16.76 2.96 5.60
N LEU A 517 -15.55 2.55 6.00
CA LEU A 517 -14.77 3.23 7.04
C LEU A 517 -14.43 4.68 6.66
N GLU A 518 -14.13 4.96 5.39
CA GLU A 518 -13.83 6.31 4.91
C GLU A 518 -15.01 7.29 5.02
N GLN A 519 -16.24 6.81 5.30
CA GLN A 519 -17.38 7.68 5.62
C GLN A 519 -17.28 8.28 7.03
N ASP A 520 -16.48 7.67 7.91
CA ASP A 520 -16.13 8.26 9.20
C ASP A 520 -15.07 9.36 8.99
N GLY A 521 -15.43 10.60 9.32
CA GLY A 521 -14.56 11.76 9.09
C GLY A 521 -13.28 11.76 9.93
N GLU A 522 -13.27 11.08 11.09
CA GLU A 522 -12.08 10.91 11.92
C GLU A 522 -11.16 9.85 11.32
N TYR A 523 -11.70 8.71 10.91
CA TYR A 523 -10.93 7.69 10.18
C TYR A 523 -10.34 8.25 8.89
N TYR A 524 -11.12 9.03 8.11
CA TYR A 524 -10.64 9.66 6.89
C TYR A 524 -9.44 10.58 7.17
N ARG A 525 -9.48 11.36 8.26
CA ARG A 525 -8.35 12.20 8.67
C ARG A 525 -7.13 11.40 9.11
N VAL A 526 -7.31 10.29 9.82
CA VAL A 526 -6.22 9.38 10.17
C VAL A 526 -5.61 8.77 8.91
N LYS A 527 -6.43 8.29 8.00
CA LYS A 527 -5.99 7.62 6.78
C LYS A 527 -5.27 8.57 5.81
N TYR A 528 -5.83 9.74 5.53
CA TYR A 528 -5.31 10.65 4.50
C TYR A 528 -4.59 11.88 5.05
N GLY A 529 -4.72 12.16 6.33
CA GLY A 529 -4.05 13.28 7.00
C GLY A 529 -2.52 13.07 7.10
N ASP A 530 -1.75 14.13 7.30
CA ASP A 530 -0.31 14.08 7.56
C ASP A 530 -0.05 14.27 9.05
N ALA A 531 0.00 13.16 9.78
CA ALA A 531 0.35 13.13 11.20
C ALA A 531 1.84 12.81 11.42
N SER A 532 2.70 12.99 10.39
CA SER A 532 4.13 12.74 10.57
C SER A 532 4.72 13.67 11.62
N PRO A 533 5.43 13.15 12.64
CA PRO A 533 6.06 13.99 13.65
C PRO A 533 7.10 14.90 13.00
N GLY A 534 7.11 16.16 13.39
CA GLY A 534 8.15 17.10 13.04
C GLY A 534 9.46 16.79 13.76
N ILE A 535 10.54 17.47 13.36
CA ILE A 535 11.85 17.25 13.98
C ILE A 535 11.81 17.55 15.48
N ARG A 536 11.07 18.57 15.91
CA ARG A 536 10.94 18.96 17.32
C ARG A 536 10.24 17.89 18.16
N ASP A 537 9.26 17.22 17.60
CA ASP A 537 8.56 16.12 18.26
C ASP A 537 9.53 14.96 18.51
N LEU A 538 10.30 14.58 17.47
CA LEU A 538 11.32 13.55 17.58
C LEU A 538 12.41 13.92 18.60
N GLN A 539 12.87 15.17 18.61
CA GLN A 539 13.84 15.67 19.58
C GLN A 539 13.32 15.61 21.02
N GLY A 540 12.02 15.86 21.20
CA GLY A 540 11.36 15.80 22.51
C GLY A 540 11.33 14.38 23.08
N GLU A 541 11.23 13.37 22.24
CA GLU A 541 11.17 11.96 22.64
C GLU A 541 12.53 11.32 22.89
N LEU A 542 13.59 11.84 22.28
CA LEU A 542 14.93 11.31 22.45
C LEU A 542 15.46 11.55 23.88
N GLY A 543 16.06 10.54 24.48
CA GLY A 543 16.82 10.63 25.71
C GLY A 543 18.06 11.51 25.56
N ARG A 544 18.61 12.01 26.65
CA ARG A 544 19.81 12.86 26.63
C ARG A 544 21.03 12.19 25.98
N ASN A 545 21.17 10.87 26.15
CA ASN A 545 22.27 10.08 25.58
C ASN A 545 21.88 9.39 24.26
N GLN A 546 20.69 9.69 23.71
CA GLN A 546 20.20 9.07 22.49
C GLN A 546 20.48 9.93 21.27
N ALA A 547 20.76 9.25 20.16
CA ALA A 547 20.79 9.79 18.81
C ALA A 547 19.95 8.90 17.88
N LEU A 548 19.06 9.52 17.12
CA LEU A 548 18.38 8.86 16.01
C LEU A 548 19.28 8.99 14.77
N VAL A 549 19.66 7.86 14.19
CA VAL A 549 20.53 7.77 13.01
C VAL A 549 19.71 7.22 11.85
N SER A 550 19.32 8.07 10.93
CA SER A 550 18.53 7.69 9.77
C SER A 550 19.38 7.65 8.51
N LEU A 551 19.42 6.51 7.84
CA LEU A 551 20.15 6.28 6.61
C LEU A 551 19.21 6.39 5.41
N TYR A 552 19.65 7.05 4.34
CA TYR A 552 18.89 7.14 3.10
C TYR A 552 19.82 7.00 1.90
N ALA A 553 19.67 5.91 1.15
CA ALA A 553 20.49 5.59 -0.02
C ALA A 553 19.87 6.16 -1.29
N ALA A 554 20.49 7.16 -1.90
CA ALA A 554 19.98 7.81 -3.11
C ALA A 554 21.07 8.46 -3.94
N GLY A 555 20.91 8.47 -5.26
CA GLY A 555 21.80 9.20 -6.18
C GLY A 555 23.29 8.81 -6.11
N GLY A 556 23.59 7.58 -5.69
CA GLY A 556 24.99 7.12 -5.50
C GLY A 556 25.63 7.58 -4.18
N VAL A 557 24.89 8.21 -3.28
CA VAL A 557 25.30 8.74 -1.99
C VAL A 557 24.47 8.10 -0.88
N LEU A 558 25.10 7.79 0.26
CA LEU A 558 24.40 7.48 1.49
C LEU A 558 24.25 8.76 2.30
N HIS A 559 23.03 9.25 2.42
CA HIS A 559 22.69 10.37 3.27
C HIS A 559 22.41 9.85 4.70
N VAL A 560 23.17 10.33 5.67
CA VAL A 560 23.02 10.00 7.09
C VAL A 560 22.51 11.23 7.82
N PHE A 561 21.30 11.16 8.35
CA PHE A 561 20.72 12.18 9.20
C PHE A 561 20.84 11.74 10.66
N VAL A 562 21.43 12.58 11.47
CA VAL A 562 21.58 12.35 12.92
C VAL A 562 20.80 13.39 13.70
N VAL A 563 19.70 12.93 14.33
CA VAL A 563 18.85 13.75 15.18
C VAL A 563 19.21 13.51 16.64
N THR A 564 19.46 14.58 17.36
CA THR A 564 19.67 14.57 18.80
C THR A 564 18.73 15.58 19.44
N ARG A 565 18.63 15.62 20.76
CA ARG A 565 17.84 16.67 21.44
C ARG A 565 18.25 18.09 21.04
N ASP A 566 19.51 18.26 20.66
CA ASP A 566 20.11 19.60 20.45
C ASP A 566 20.08 20.02 18.98
N GLY A 567 19.77 19.12 18.04
CA GLY A 567 19.72 19.50 16.62
C GLY A 567 19.69 18.32 15.67
N LEU A 568 19.64 18.66 14.39
CA LEU A 568 19.73 17.77 13.23
C LEU A 568 21.08 18.01 12.53
N ARG A 569 21.79 16.95 12.19
CA ARG A 569 23.02 16.99 11.38
C ARG A 569 22.86 16.06 10.18
N HIS A 570 23.46 16.43 9.08
CA HIS A 570 23.50 15.64 7.86
C HIS A 570 24.97 15.33 7.51
N VAL A 571 25.21 14.08 7.16
CA VAL A 571 26.48 13.58 6.63
C VAL A 571 26.21 12.89 5.32
N ALA A 572 26.94 13.26 4.28
CA ALA A 572 26.91 12.58 2.99
C ALA A 572 28.13 11.65 2.88
N VAL A 573 27.87 10.37 2.59
CA VAL A 573 28.92 9.38 2.34
C VAL A 573 28.87 9.00 0.86
N ASP A 574 29.87 9.45 0.13
CA ASP A 574 29.99 9.21 -1.30
C ASP A 574 30.32 7.75 -1.64
N SER A 575 30.17 7.37 -2.90
CA SER A 575 30.48 6.03 -3.39
C SER A 575 29.62 4.93 -2.75
N LEU A 576 28.30 5.14 -2.71
CA LEU A 576 27.31 4.21 -2.16
C LEU A 576 27.56 2.76 -2.60
N ALA A 577 27.74 2.52 -3.91
CA ALA A 577 27.97 1.17 -4.45
C ALA A 577 29.23 0.47 -3.90
N ARG A 578 30.25 1.22 -3.50
CA ARG A 578 31.42 0.66 -2.81
C ARG A 578 31.10 0.30 -1.38
N LEU A 579 30.39 1.20 -0.70
CA LEU A 579 29.99 1.00 0.70
C LEU A 579 29.05 -0.22 0.84
N GLU A 580 28.13 -0.38 -0.10
CA GLU A 580 27.24 -1.55 -0.17
C GLU A 580 28.02 -2.85 -0.34
N ARG A 581 28.97 -2.91 -1.25
CA ARG A 581 29.88 -4.07 -1.38
C ARG A 581 30.71 -4.34 -0.12
N ASP A 582 31.17 -3.30 0.57
CA ASP A 582 31.89 -3.48 1.83
C ASP A 582 30.97 -4.05 2.94
N VAL A 583 29.69 -3.64 2.97
CA VAL A 583 28.67 -4.20 3.87
C VAL A 583 28.38 -5.67 3.52
N GLU A 584 28.18 -5.99 2.25
CA GLU A 584 27.97 -7.38 1.81
C GLU A 584 29.17 -8.27 2.17
N ALA A 585 30.38 -7.82 1.90
CA ALA A 585 31.60 -8.55 2.28
C ALA A 585 31.76 -8.72 3.81
N TRP A 586 31.25 -7.75 4.60
CA TRP A 586 31.20 -7.87 6.06
C TRP A 586 30.20 -8.93 6.49
N LEU A 587 29.00 -8.91 5.94
CA LEU A 587 27.95 -9.88 6.21
C LEU A 587 28.38 -11.31 5.83
N GLU A 588 29.05 -11.49 4.71
CA GLU A 588 29.62 -12.79 4.32
C GLU A 588 30.62 -13.31 5.35
N LYS A 589 31.52 -12.44 5.83
CA LYS A 589 32.47 -12.79 6.90
C LYS A 589 31.77 -13.20 8.20
N LEU A 590 30.69 -12.50 8.58
CA LEU A 590 29.91 -12.82 9.78
C LEU A 590 29.21 -14.19 9.62
N LYS A 591 28.72 -14.52 8.44
CA LYS A 591 28.03 -15.79 8.17
C LYS A 591 28.99 -16.97 8.02
N ALA A 592 30.20 -16.75 7.49
CA ALA A 592 31.16 -17.81 7.20
C ALA A 592 31.92 -18.36 8.42
N THR A 593 31.93 -17.67 9.55
CA THR A 593 32.81 -17.99 10.69
C THR A 593 32.33 -19.19 11.53
N GLY A 594 31.16 -19.77 11.25
CA GLY A 594 30.63 -20.96 11.93
C GLY A 594 31.45 -22.25 11.72
N SER A 595 32.54 -22.20 10.93
CA SER A 595 33.38 -23.33 10.57
C SER A 595 34.77 -23.37 11.25
N GLY A 596 34.95 -22.71 12.40
CA GLY A 596 36.17 -22.83 13.24
C GLY A 596 37.32 -21.91 12.83
N GLY A 597 37.10 -20.92 11.99
CA GLY A 597 38.07 -19.89 11.64
C GLY A 597 38.02 -18.68 12.59
N ARG A 598 39.16 -18.11 12.94
CA ARG A 598 39.20 -16.85 13.71
C ARG A 598 38.64 -15.71 12.86
N PHE A 599 37.56 -15.02 13.35
CA PHE A 599 37.02 -13.87 12.67
C PHE A 599 38.06 -12.76 12.47
N ASN A 600 38.21 -12.32 11.23
CA ASN A 600 39.10 -11.21 10.88
C ASN A 600 38.34 -10.22 9.97
N GLY A 601 37.87 -9.11 10.56
CA GLY A 601 37.26 -8.01 9.84
C GLY A 601 38.25 -7.28 8.90
N GLY A 602 39.52 -7.20 9.33
CA GLY A 602 40.61 -6.64 8.52
C GLY A 602 40.31 -5.29 7.88
N ALA A 603 40.76 -5.11 6.63
CA ALA A 603 40.59 -3.85 5.90
C ALA A 603 39.14 -3.47 5.62
N VAL A 604 38.22 -4.44 5.51
CA VAL A 604 36.77 -4.16 5.29
C VAL A 604 36.20 -3.45 6.53
N GLY A 605 36.46 -3.99 7.73
CA GLY A 605 35.99 -3.37 8.97
C GLY A 605 36.55 -1.97 9.18
N GLN A 606 37.84 -1.75 8.84
CA GLN A 606 38.45 -0.42 8.93
C GLN A 606 37.84 0.57 7.95
N ARG A 607 37.49 0.15 6.73
CA ARG A 607 36.80 1.00 5.76
C ARG A 607 35.37 1.33 6.22
N LEU A 608 34.62 0.35 6.74
CA LEU A 608 33.29 0.59 7.31
C LEU A 608 33.34 1.51 8.52
N PHE A 609 34.34 1.36 9.40
CA PHE A 609 34.53 2.32 10.47
C PHE A 609 34.76 3.73 9.93
N ALA A 610 35.69 3.91 9.02
CA ALA A 610 36.05 5.23 8.48
C ALA A 610 34.90 5.91 7.71
N ALA A 611 34.17 5.13 6.91
CA ALA A 611 33.12 5.65 6.04
C ALA A 611 31.76 5.81 6.75
N LEU A 612 31.46 4.97 7.74
CA LEU A 612 30.14 4.91 8.33
C LEU A 612 30.16 5.23 9.84
N VAL A 613 30.93 4.49 10.65
CA VAL A 613 30.84 4.60 12.11
C VAL A 613 31.41 5.93 12.61
N LYS A 614 32.61 6.31 12.14
CA LYS A 614 33.28 7.55 12.59
C LYS A 614 32.44 8.81 12.29
N PRO A 615 31.90 9.01 11.07
CA PRO A 615 31.05 10.18 10.79
C PRO A 615 29.77 10.20 11.63
N ILE A 616 29.18 9.05 11.95
CA ILE A 616 28.02 8.96 12.84
C ILE A 616 28.40 9.33 14.27
N GLN A 617 29.53 8.84 14.79
CA GLN A 617 30.03 9.17 16.14
C GLN A 617 30.26 10.69 16.29
N GLU A 618 30.89 11.32 15.29
CA GLU A 618 31.11 12.77 15.26
C GLU A 618 29.79 13.56 15.20
N ALA A 619 28.84 13.12 14.38
CA ALA A 619 27.53 13.75 14.28
C ALA A 619 26.67 13.53 15.53
N ALA A 620 26.76 12.36 16.16
CA ALA A 620 26.05 12.04 17.39
C ALA A 620 26.60 12.81 18.63
N GLY A 621 27.79 13.38 18.54
CA GLY A 621 28.33 14.25 19.59
C GLY A 621 28.46 13.58 20.94
N GLY A 622 29.01 12.34 20.99
CA GLY A 622 29.27 11.59 22.21
C GLY A 622 28.05 10.86 22.80
N ARG A 623 26.90 10.82 22.12
CA ARG A 623 25.75 10.01 22.56
C ARG A 623 26.06 8.53 22.34
N THR A 624 25.76 7.73 23.36
CA THR A 624 26.11 6.32 23.43
C THR A 624 24.93 5.37 23.23
N GLU A 625 23.76 5.91 22.91
CA GLU A 625 22.57 5.13 22.57
C GLU A 625 22.09 5.54 21.18
N TRP A 626 22.17 4.61 20.20
CA TRP A 626 21.78 4.87 18.84
C TRP A 626 20.50 4.13 18.48
N VAL A 627 19.52 4.87 17.97
CA VAL A 627 18.33 4.32 17.33
C VAL A 627 18.54 4.44 15.83
N ILE A 628 18.77 3.32 15.16
CA ILE A 628 19.12 3.30 13.74
C ILE A 628 17.86 3.02 12.89
N VAL A 629 17.61 3.87 11.90
CA VAL A 629 16.61 3.66 10.85
C VAL A 629 17.38 3.39 9.55
N PRO A 630 17.60 2.12 9.23
CA PRO A 630 18.42 1.73 8.08
C PRO A 630 17.64 1.87 6.77
N ASP A 631 18.38 1.81 5.63
CA ASP A 631 17.83 1.73 4.29
C ASP A 631 18.62 0.73 3.44
N GLY A 632 17.98 0.09 2.47
CA GLY A 632 18.62 -0.86 1.58
C GLY A 632 19.35 -2.00 2.31
N VAL A 633 20.55 -2.35 1.85
CA VAL A 633 21.39 -3.42 2.41
C VAL A 633 21.81 -3.16 3.87
N PHE A 634 21.81 -1.88 4.29
CA PHE A 634 22.15 -1.52 5.67
C PHE A 634 21.14 -2.04 6.70
N ALA A 635 19.94 -2.43 6.26
CA ALA A 635 18.94 -3.05 7.12
C ALA A 635 19.32 -4.48 7.56
N LEU A 636 20.28 -5.10 6.89
CA LEU A 636 20.82 -6.42 7.24
C LEU A 636 22.12 -6.29 8.08
N LEU A 637 22.66 -5.08 8.26
CA LEU A 637 23.92 -4.85 8.96
C LEU A 637 23.69 -4.68 10.46
N PRO A 638 24.19 -5.60 11.32
CA PRO A 638 24.25 -5.35 12.76
C PRO A 638 25.39 -4.38 13.06
N PHE A 639 25.08 -3.10 13.22
CA PHE A 639 26.06 -2.04 13.49
C PHE A 639 26.91 -2.33 14.70
N GLU A 640 26.37 -2.98 15.73
CA GLU A 640 27.07 -3.40 16.91
C GLU A 640 28.27 -4.31 16.64
N SER A 641 28.31 -4.99 15.48
CA SER A 641 29.43 -5.83 15.04
C SER A 641 30.57 -5.06 14.41
N LEU A 642 30.39 -3.77 14.12
CA LEU A 642 31.42 -2.92 13.51
C LEU A 642 32.46 -2.50 14.53
N TYR A 643 33.62 -2.06 14.05
CA TYR A 643 34.65 -1.48 14.92
C TYR A 643 34.19 -0.13 15.49
N ALA A 644 34.56 0.12 16.76
CA ALA A 644 34.33 1.39 17.44
C ALA A 644 35.45 2.40 17.17
N ASP A 645 36.62 1.92 16.72
CA ASP A 645 37.83 2.72 16.52
C ASP A 645 38.61 2.29 15.26
N ALA A 646 39.60 3.10 14.89
CA ALA A 646 40.45 2.83 13.74
C ALA A 646 41.39 1.64 13.93
N THR A 647 41.63 1.19 15.15
CA THR A 647 42.55 0.08 15.44
C THR A 647 41.90 -1.28 15.20
N GLY A 648 40.55 -1.34 15.22
CA GLY A 648 39.80 -2.58 15.08
C GLY A 648 39.88 -3.50 16.30
N ASN A 649 40.27 -2.98 17.45
CA ASN A 649 40.41 -3.74 18.69
C ASN A 649 39.16 -3.73 19.55
N GLN A 650 38.24 -2.80 19.32
CA GLN A 650 37.03 -2.62 20.09
C GLN A 650 35.81 -2.71 19.18
N TRP A 651 34.80 -3.46 19.60
CA TRP A 651 33.51 -3.55 18.90
C TRP A 651 32.60 -2.41 19.32
N LEU A 652 31.75 -1.95 18.41
CA LEU A 652 30.81 -0.88 18.69
C LEU A 652 29.82 -1.24 19.81
N VAL A 653 29.45 -2.53 19.99
CA VAL A 653 28.63 -3.00 21.12
C VAL A 653 29.22 -2.68 22.47
N GLU A 654 30.57 -2.55 22.58
CA GLU A 654 31.24 -2.28 23.85
C GLU A 654 31.05 -0.83 24.31
N THR A 655 30.82 0.09 23.39
CA THR A 655 30.72 1.53 23.68
C THR A 655 29.32 2.09 23.45
N THR A 656 28.49 1.42 22.64
CA THR A 656 27.25 1.99 22.13
C THR A 656 26.10 0.98 22.24
N THR A 657 25.00 1.40 22.85
CA THR A 657 23.74 0.65 22.86
C THR A 657 23.01 0.91 21.55
N ILE A 658 22.65 -0.13 20.81
CA ILE A 658 22.04 -0.01 19.49
C ILE A 658 20.66 -0.69 19.47
N SER A 659 19.71 -0.03 18.86
CA SER A 659 18.40 -0.57 18.49
C SER A 659 18.01 -0.09 17.10
N TYR A 660 17.08 -0.79 16.48
CA TYR A 660 16.65 -0.52 15.11
C TYR A 660 15.18 -0.12 15.06
N ARG A 661 14.82 0.68 14.06
CA ARG A 661 13.42 0.99 13.75
C ARG A 661 13.19 0.97 12.24
N PHE A 662 11.96 0.68 11.83
CA PHE A 662 11.58 0.73 10.41
C PHE A 662 11.42 2.16 9.89
N SER A 663 11.02 3.09 10.75
CA SER A 663 10.91 4.52 10.46
C SER A 663 10.97 5.31 11.76
N SER A 664 11.46 6.55 11.71
CA SER A 664 11.43 7.49 12.84
C SER A 664 9.99 7.85 13.27
N ARG A 665 9.03 7.76 12.35
CA ARG A 665 7.61 8.01 12.63
C ARG A 665 7.02 7.05 13.67
N LEU A 666 7.65 5.91 13.88
CA LEU A 666 7.27 4.92 14.89
C LEU A 666 7.97 5.13 16.23
N LEU A 667 8.67 6.26 16.41
CA LEU A 667 9.28 6.61 17.70
C LEU A 667 8.21 6.94 18.75
N SER A 668 7.20 7.71 18.36
CA SER A 668 6.15 8.29 19.21
C SER A 668 5.03 7.33 19.63
N GLY A 669 5.08 6.10 19.22
CA GLY A 669 4.04 5.12 19.58
C GLY A 669 4.27 4.55 20.97
N GLU A 670 3.78 5.18 22.06
CA GLU A 670 3.50 4.38 23.25
C GLU A 670 2.53 3.25 22.85
N PRO A 671 2.87 1.98 23.16
CA PRO A 671 1.87 0.93 23.04
C PRO A 671 0.69 1.38 23.89
N SER A 672 -0.48 1.56 23.25
CA SER A 672 -1.69 1.98 23.96
C SER A 672 -1.77 1.17 25.23
N SER A 673 -2.05 1.83 26.35
CA SER A 673 -2.32 1.24 27.65
C SER A 673 -3.61 0.42 27.59
N GLY A 674 -3.62 -0.57 26.67
CA GLY A 674 -4.65 -1.57 26.52
C GLY A 674 -4.70 -2.41 27.78
N LYS A 675 -5.88 -2.89 28.10
CA LYS A 675 -6.24 -3.75 29.22
C LYS A 675 -5.10 -4.59 29.71
N SER A 676 -4.86 -4.62 31.04
CA SER A 676 -3.89 -5.48 31.72
C SER A 676 -3.80 -6.85 31.05
N VAL A 677 -2.76 -7.01 30.24
CA VAL A 677 -2.40 -8.29 29.64
C VAL A 677 -1.82 -9.15 30.78
N GLY A 678 -2.02 -10.47 30.73
CA GLY A 678 -1.47 -11.39 31.72
C GLY A 678 0.02 -11.12 31.99
N SER A 679 0.48 -11.40 33.21
CA SER A 679 1.89 -11.29 33.54
C SER A 679 2.63 -12.54 33.06
N GLY A 680 3.83 -12.36 32.50
CA GLY A 680 4.72 -13.46 32.12
C GLY A 680 5.04 -13.54 30.63
N VAL A 681 5.63 -14.66 30.27
CA VAL A 681 6.11 -14.96 28.92
C VAL A 681 5.31 -16.13 28.36
N LEU A 682 4.79 -15.97 27.15
CA LEU A 682 4.26 -17.09 26.37
C LEU A 682 5.39 -17.71 25.55
N SER A 683 5.74 -18.95 25.83
CA SER A 683 6.91 -19.60 25.22
C SER A 683 6.52 -20.82 24.41
N PHE A 684 7.12 -21.00 23.23
CA PHE A 684 6.97 -22.15 22.35
C PHE A 684 8.31 -22.78 22.02
N ALA A 685 8.47 -24.08 22.26
CA ALA A 685 9.60 -24.90 21.81
C ALA A 685 9.08 -26.21 21.20
N PRO A 686 8.63 -26.18 19.92
CA PRO A 686 7.99 -27.33 19.28
C PRO A 686 8.90 -28.50 18.97
N PHE A 687 10.22 -28.30 18.90
CA PHE A 687 11.19 -29.28 18.44
C PHE A 687 12.27 -29.61 19.48
N GLY A 688 11.99 -29.46 20.76
CA GLY A 688 12.96 -29.64 21.84
C GLY A 688 13.45 -31.06 21.99
N ASP A 689 12.55 -32.05 22.07
CA ASP A 689 12.88 -33.47 22.25
C ASP A 689 12.89 -34.24 20.95
N ARG A 690 12.02 -33.87 20.01
CA ARG A 690 11.84 -34.60 18.75
C ARG A 690 11.79 -33.65 17.57
N GLY A 691 12.40 -34.00 16.46
CA GLY A 691 12.14 -33.45 15.16
C GLY A 691 10.78 -33.92 14.62
N ALA A 692 10.23 -33.18 13.65
CA ALA A 692 9.02 -33.58 12.95
C ALA A 692 9.04 -33.04 11.51
N ASP A 693 8.49 -33.81 10.59
CA ASP A 693 8.57 -33.58 9.13
C ASP A 693 10.03 -33.38 8.69
N VAL A 694 10.31 -32.21 8.06
CA VAL A 694 11.65 -31.83 7.59
C VAL A 694 12.46 -31.10 8.66
N PHE A 695 11.87 -30.83 9.84
CA PHE A 695 12.53 -30.05 10.89
C PHE A 695 13.25 -30.94 11.89
N GLN A 696 14.54 -30.63 12.11
CA GLN A 696 15.39 -31.32 13.03
C GLN A 696 15.09 -30.95 14.49
N ARG A 697 15.56 -31.77 15.41
CA ARG A 697 15.51 -31.50 16.83
C ARG A 697 16.35 -30.27 17.19
N LEU A 698 15.83 -29.40 18.09
CA LEU A 698 16.48 -28.22 18.66
C LEU A 698 16.58 -28.36 20.20
N PRO A 699 17.55 -29.11 20.74
CA PRO A 699 17.64 -29.38 22.18
C PRO A 699 17.77 -28.11 23.03
N ALA A 700 18.55 -27.13 22.57
CA ALA A 700 18.77 -25.87 23.28
C ALA A 700 17.50 -25.02 23.41
N SER A 701 16.48 -25.22 22.57
CA SER A 701 15.22 -24.45 22.60
C SER A 701 14.45 -24.62 23.92
N LYS A 702 14.46 -25.83 24.51
CA LYS A 702 13.86 -26.07 25.83
C LYS A 702 14.62 -25.39 26.95
N GLU A 703 15.95 -25.48 26.92
CA GLU A 703 16.81 -24.85 27.91
C GLU A 703 16.71 -23.33 27.85
N GLU A 704 16.50 -22.78 26.68
CA GLU A 704 16.37 -21.36 26.44
C GLU A 704 15.16 -20.77 27.14
N ILE A 705 14.02 -21.47 27.10
CA ILE A 705 12.76 -21.03 27.71
C ILE A 705 12.56 -21.56 29.15
N ALA A 706 13.40 -22.48 29.62
CA ALA A 706 13.31 -23.05 30.95
C ALA A 706 13.39 -21.97 32.06
N GLY A 707 12.45 -22.03 33.01
CA GLY A 707 12.41 -21.09 34.14
C GLY A 707 11.89 -19.69 33.80
N LEU A 708 11.41 -19.46 32.58
CA LEU A 708 10.66 -18.23 32.26
C LEU A 708 9.27 -18.30 32.92
N PRO A 709 8.80 -17.21 33.54
CA PRO A 709 7.47 -17.18 34.16
C PRO A 709 6.40 -17.09 33.07
N GLY A 710 5.34 -17.88 33.19
CA GLY A 710 4.19 -17.81 32.28
C GLY A 710 3.86 -19.16 31.66
N LEU A 711 3.25 -19.15 30.48
CA LEU A 711 2.78 -20.35 29.79
C LEU A 711 3.82 -20.87 28.82
N GLN A 712 4.13 -22.15 28.92
CA GLN A 712 5.09 -22.81 28.04
C GLN A 712 4.42 -23.97 27.29
N TRP A 713 4.57 -23.98 25.97
CA TRP A 713 4.16 -25.06 25.11
C TRP A 713 5.38 -25.75 24.51
N LEU A 714 5.51 -27.04 24.75
CA LEU A 714 6.67 -27.86 24.37
C LEU A 714 6.26 -28.98 23.42
N ASP A 715 7.16 -29.32 22.50
CA ASP A 715 7.02 -30.43 21.56
C ASP A 715 5.63 -30.50 20.94
N GLY A 716 4.96 -31.67 20.96
CA GLY A 716 3.62 -31.88 20.40
C GLY A 716 2.51 -30.96 20.93
N GLN A 717 2.78 -30.21 21.99
CA GLN A 717 1.84 -29.22 22.49
C GLN A 717 2.03 -27.83 21.87
N ALA A 718 3.18 -27.55 21.27
CA ALA A 718 3.52 -26.28 20.66
C ALA A 718 2.99 -26.20 19.22
N THR A 719 1.66 -26.12 19.07
CA THR A 719 0.98 -26.09 17.77
C THR A 719 0.61 -24.66 17.34
N LYS A 720 0.43 -24.46 16.02
CA LYS A 720 -0.01 -23.18 15.45
C LYS A 720 -1.36 -22.73 16.02
N GLU A 721 -2.33 -23.64 16.20
CA GLU A 721 -3.65 -23.30 16.75
C GLU A 721 -3.53 -22.74 18.17
N ARG A 722 -2.68 -23.32 19.01
CA ARG A 722 -2.43 -22.81 20.35
C ARG A 722 -1.76 -21.46 20.34
N PHE A 723 -0.82 -21.23 19.41
CA PHE A 723 -0.22 -19.93 19.21
C PHE A 723 -1.29 -18.87 18.88
N LEU A 724 -2.09 -19.12 17.85
CA LEU A 724 -3.15 -18.19 17.43
C LEU A 724 -4.18 -17.92 18.53
N ALA A 725 -4.49 -18.93 19.37
CA ALA A 725 -5.43 -18.79 20.48
C ALA A 725 -4.88 -18.00 21.68
N THR A 726 -3.56 -17.89 21.85
CA THR A 726 -2.96 -17.35 23.08
C THR A 726 -2.04 -16.16 22.87
N VAL A 727 -1.56 -15.90 21.67
CA VAL A 727 -0.50 -14.92 21.39
C VAL A 727 -0.83 -13.49 21.85
N ASN A 728 -2.07 -13.06 21.74
CA ASN A 728 -2.51 -11.71 22.12
C ASN A 728 -2.83 -11.54 23.62
N GLN A 729 -2.58 -12.58 24.44
CA GLN A 729 -2.87 -12.57 25.88
C GLN A 729 -1.62 -12.28 26.72
N TYR A 730 -0.43 -12.19 26.12
CA TYR A 730 0.83 -12.06 26.84
C TYR A 730 1.65 -10.85 26.33
N PRO A 731 2.31 -10.12 27.25
CA PRO A 731 3.15 -8.99 26.88
C PRO A 731 4.48 -9.40 26.21
N ILE A 732 4.92 -10.63 26.46
CA ILE A 732 6.14 -11.18 25.88
C ILE A 732 5.81 -12.53 25.26
N VAL A 733 6.24 -12.73 24.02
CA VAL A 733 6.14 -14.00 23.30
C VAL A 733 7.56 -14.45 22.92
N HIS A 734 7.90 -15.72 23.21
CA HIS A 734 9.18 -16.29 22.89
C HIS A 734 8.99 -17.54 22.03
N LEU A 735 9.49 -17.50 20.81
CA LEU A 735 9.43 -18.58 19.81
C LEU A 735 10.81 -19.17 19.60
N ALA A 736 11.11 -20.28 20.30
CA ALA A 736 12.34 -21.05 20.16
C ALA A 736 12.10 -22.22 19.18
N THR A 737 12.18 -21.97 17.89
CA THR A 737 11.72 -22.89 16.84
C THR A 737 12.53 -22.74 15.55
N HIS A 738 12.11 -23.47 14.49
CA HIS A 738 12.61 -23.25 13.14
C HIS A 738 11.84 -22.16 12.42
N ALA A 739 12.52 -21.41 11.57
CA ALA A 739 11.93 -20.52 10.59
C ALA A 739 12.62 -20.67 9.23
N VAL A 740 11.92 -20.34 8.20
CA VAL A 740 12.43 -20.26 6.84
C VAL A 740 12.15 -18.86 6.33
N SER A 741 13.19 -18.19 5.88
CA SER A 741 13.09 -16.88 5.21
C SER A 741 13.45 -17.02 3.74
N SER A 742 12.61 -16.49 2.88
CA SER A 742 12.84 -16.45 1.43
C SER A 742 13.28 -15.04 1.02
N MET A 743 14.40 -14.95 0.32
CA MET A 743 14.94 -13.67 -0.19
C MET A 743 14.24 -13.23 -1.49
N ASP A 744 13.75 -14.18 -2.27
CA ASP A 744 13.15 -13.93 -3.58
C ASP A 744 11.62 -13.84 -3.54
N ASN A 745 11.00 -14.50 -2.54
CA ASN A 745 9.56 -14.51 -2.34
C ASN A 745 9.24 -14.46 -0.85
N ALA A 746 9.02 -13.25 -0.34
CA ALA A 746 8.72 -13.04 1.07
C ALA A 746 7.48 -13.84 1.56
N ALA A 747 6.50 -14.08 0.68
CA ALA A 747 5.30 -14.86 1.01
C ALA A 747 5.62 -16.31 1.40
N GLY A 748 6.70 -16.88 0.88
CA GLY A 748 7.19 -18.23 1.24
C GLY A 748 7.85 -18.31 2.63
N SER A 749 8.05 -17.18 3.33
CA SER A 749 8.65 -17.15 4.67
C SER A 749 7.66 -17.58 5.73
N PHE A 750 8.09 -18.45 6.66
CA PHE A 750 7.22 -18.96 7.71
C PHE A 750 7.96 -19.34 9.01
N ILE A 751 7.22 -19.46 10.09
CA ILE A 751 7.62 -20.03 11.38
C ILE A 751 7.01 -21.41 11.52
N ALA A 752 7.81 -22.40 11.94
CA ALA A 752 7.37 -23.79 12.08
C ALA A 752 6.82 -24.05 13.48
N PHE A 753 5.71 -24.79 13.54
CA PHE A 753 5.09 -25.32 14.74
C PHE A 753 5.07 -26.86 14.67
N TYR A 754 4.85 -27.51 15.82
CA TYR A 754 4.76 -28.97 15.84
C TYR A 754 3.56 -29.43 14.98
N PRO A 755 3.74 -30.47 14.13
CA PRO A 755 2.67 -30.94 13.24
C PRO A 755 1.45 -31.43 14.03
N GLY A 756 0.29 -30.89 13.71
CA GLY A 756 -1.00 -31.42 14.13
C GLY A 756 -1.47 -32.59 13.23
N LYS A 757 -2.76 -32.91 13.30
CA LYS A 757 -3.37 -33.93 12.45
C LYS A 757 -3.73 -33.45 11.03
N GLY A 758 -3.34 -32.21 10.68
CA GLY A 758 -3.66 -31.53 9.41
C GLY A 758 -2.62 -31.70 8.31
N ARG A 759 -2.77 -30.90 7.23
CA ARG A 759 -1.78 -30.78 6.16
C ARG A 759 -0.52 -30.08 6.67
N THR A 760 0.64 -30.30 6.03
CA THR A 760 1.92 -29.64 6.40
C THR A 760 1.82 -28.11 6.44
N ILE A 761 0.99 -27.51 5.58
CA ILE A 761 0.74 -26.07 5.54
C ILE A 761 0.09 -25.56 6.84
N ASP A 762 -0.68 -26.38 7.53
CA ASP A 762 -1.37 -26.01 8.78
C ASP A 762 -0.40 -25.88 9.96
N ASN A 763 0.82 -26.39 9.83
CA ASN A 763 1.86 -26.33 10.88
C ASN A 763 2.83 -25.17 10.69
N ARG A 764 2.69 -24.41 9.62
CA ARG A 764 3.52 -23.27 9.27
C ARG A 764 2.73 -21.99 9.42
N LEU A 765 3.28 -21.03 10.13
CA LEU A 765 2.72 -19.68 10.21
C LEU A 765 3.45 -18.81 9.22
N TYR A 766 2.81 -18.53 8.12
CA TYR A 766 3.40 -17.75 7.04
C TYR A 766 3.40 -16.24 7.35
N LEU A 767 4.35 -15.54 6.76
CA LEU A 767 4.53 -14.10 6.91
C LEU A 767 3.23 -13.32 6.66
N GLU A 768 2.52 -13.67 5.59
CA GLU A 768 1.26 -13.00 5.24
C GLU A 768 0.15 -13.25 6.28
N GLU A 769 0.11 -14.42 6.92
CA GLU A 769 -0.88 -14.71 7.96
C GLU A 769 -0.66 -13.84 9.20
N LEU A 770 0.60 -13.46 9.49
CA LEU A 770 0.92 -12.53 10.57
C LEU A 770 0.30 -11.14 10.34
N TYR A 771 0.19 -10.69 9.09
CA TYR A 771 -0.40 -9.39 8.76
C TYR A 771 -1.87 -9.25 9.20
N GLY A 772 -2.61 -10.35 9.23
CA GLY A 772 -3.98 -10.39 9.70
C GLY A 772 -4.16 -10.48 11.22
N LEU A 773 -3.06 -10.58 12.00
CA LEU A 773 -3.12 -10.66 13.44
C LEU A 773 -3.17 -9.27 14.08
N ASN A 774 -3.73 -9.19 15.28
CA ASN A 774 -3.66 -8.01 16.13
C ASN A 774 -2.84 -8.33 17.38
N LEU A 775 -1.61 -7.82 17.44
CA LEU A 775 -0.63 -8.04 18.50
C LEU A 775 -0.33 -6.76 19.31
N GLN A 776 -1.18 -5.75 19.26
CA GLN A 776 -1.03 -4.53 20.05
C GLN A 776 -0.78 -4.75 21.56
N PRO A 777 -1.36 -5.78 22.22
CA PRO A 777 -1.02 -6.08 23.60
C PRO A 777 0.38 -6.62 23.82
N THR A 778 1.03 -7.18 22.77
CA THR A 778 2.35 -7.81 22.86
C THR A 778 3.45 -6.74 22.72
N ARG A 779 4.25 -6.58 23.76
CA ARG A 779 5.31 -5.57 23.83
C ARG A 779 6.65 -6.05 23.28
N LEU A 780 6.88 -7.38 23.30
CA LEU A 780 8.09 -7.99 22.79
C LEU A 780 7.81 -9.39 22.23
N VAL A 781 8.26 -9.64 21.02
CA VAL A 781 8.37 -10.98 20.44
C VAL A 781 9.85 -11.32 20.25
N ILE A 782 10.30 -12.44 20.83
CA ILE A 782 11.61 -13.01 20.60
C ILE A 782 11.46 -14.17 19.65
N ILE A 783 12.15 -14.11 18.50
CA ILE A 783 12.12 -15.16 17.49
C ILE A 783 13.51 -15.75 17.42
N SER A 784 13.74 -16.74 18.29
CA SER A 784 14.97 -17.51 18.34
C SER A 784 14.91 -18.63 17.30
N ALA A 785 14.93 -18.21 16.04
CA ALA A 785 14.94 -19.10 14.88
C ALA A 785 15.88 -18.51 13.81
N CYS A 786 16.37 -19.36 12.92
CA CYS A 786 17.34 -18.93 11.91
C CYS A 786 16.74 -17.89 10.96
N GLU A 787 17.52 -16.85 10.65
CA GLU A 787 17.28 -15.91 9.55
C GLU A 787 15.94 -15.12 9.60
N THR A 788 15.31 -15.01 10.76
CA THR A 788 14.00 -14.37 10.90
C THR A 788 13.98 -12.87 10.63
N GLY A 789 15.16 -12.24 10.60
CA GLY A 789 15.37 -10.86 10.19
C GLY A 789 15.71 -10.70 8.71
N GLN A 790 15.92 -11.80 7.98
CA GLN A 790 16.17 -11.77 6.53
C GLN A 790 14.86 -11.76 5.74
N GLY A 791 14.94 -11.39 4.47
CA GLY A 791 13.81 -11.36 3.55
C GLY A 791 14.11 -10.50 2.32
N GLU A 792 13.13 -10.33 1.45
CA GLU A 792 13.24 -9.48 0.28
C GLU A 792 13.52 -8.02 0.70
N VAL A 793 14.57 -7.43 0.16
CA VAL A 793 14.88 -6.00 0.37
C VAL A 793 14.08 -5.18 -0.61
N VAL A 794 13.10 -4.43 -0.10
CA VAL A 794 12.32 -3.49 -0.91
C VAL A 794 12.83 -2.08 -0.64
N PRO A 795 13.26 -1.35 -1.68
CA PRO A 795 13.75 0.02 -1.50
C PRO A 795 12.77 0.87 -0.69
N GLN A 796 13.29 1.60 0.31
CA GLN A 796 12.55 2.48 1.22
C GLN A 796 11.53 1.78 2.16
N GLU A 797 11.08 0.56 1.84
CA GLU A 797 10.26 -0.24 2.75
C GLU A 797 11.10 -1.12 3.69
N GLY A 798 12.37 -1.33 3.37
CA GLY A 798 13.28 -2.16 4.14
C GLY A 798 13.13 -3.66 3.84
N VAL A 799 13.54 -4.51 4.78
CA VAL A 799 13.48 -5.97 4.64
C VAL A 799 12.07 -6.48 4.95
N ILE A 800 11.46 -7.16 4.00
CA ILE A 800 10.18 -7.85 4.19
C ILE A 800 10.46 -9.19 4.89
N SER A 801 10.51 -9.15 6.21
CA SER A 801 10.91 -10.26 7.08
C SER A 801 9.80 -10.67 8.04
N LEU A 802 9.97 -11.83 8.68
CA LEU A 802 9.07 -12.28 9.76
C LEU A 802 9.05 -11.26 10.93
N ALA A 803 10.19 -10.66 11.29
CA ALA A 803 10.26 -9.61 12.30
C ALA A 803 9.40 -8.39 11.92
N ARG A 804 9.45 -8.00 10.64
CA ARG A 804 8.61 -6.93 10.11
C ARG A 804 7.12 -7.28 10.18
N ALA A 805 6.76 -8.54 9.93
CA ALA A 805 5.37 -8.98 9.99
C ALA A 805 4.77 -8.89 11.41
N PHE A 806 5.56 -9.18 12.45
CA PHE A 806 5.15 -8.96 13.83
C PHE A 806 4.93 -7.47 14.15
N ALA A 807 5.81 -6.60 13.66
CA ALA A 807 5.62 -5.16 13.80
C ALA A 807 4.35 -4.68 13.07
N TYR A 808 4.11 -5.17 11.86
CA TYR A 808 2.88 -4.90 11.11
C TYR A 808 1.62 -5.35 11.88
N ALA A 809 1.68 -6.50 12.55
CA ALA A 809 0.61 -6.98 13.41
C ALA A 809 0.38 -6.11 14.67
N GLY A 810 1.25 -5.15 14.94
CA GLY A 810 1.14 -4.21 16.06
C GLY A 810 2.01 -4.56 17.28
N CYS A 811 2.92 -5.52 17.17
CA CYS A 811 3.88 -5.83 18.23
C CYS A 811 4.83 -4.64 18.46
N GLY A 812 5.05 -4.27 19.73
CA GLY A 812 5.87 -3.10 20.08
C GLY A 812 7.35 -3.26 19.72
N SER A 813 7.91 -4.47 19.82
CA SER A 813 9.31 -4.75 19.46
C SER A 813 9.56 -6.23 19.18
N THR A 814 10.59 -6.50 18.39
CA THR A 814 11.05 -7.86 18.10
C THR A 814 12.55 -8.00 18.39
N ILE A 815 12.97 -9.17 18.91
CA ILE A 815 14.35 -9.63 18.83
C ILE A 815 14.35 -10.78 17.83
N ASN A 816 15.16 -10.65 16.80
CA ASN A 816 15.24 -11.59 15.69
C ASN A 816 16.68 -11.87 15.29
N SER A 817 16.89 -12.98 14.59
CA SER A 817 18.22 -13.39 14.11
C SER A 817 18.43 -13.00 12.65
N LEU A 818 19.59 -12.43 12.32
CA LEU A 818 19.97 -12.05 10.96
C LEU A 818 20.60 -13.21 10.16
N TRP A 819 21.12 -14.24 10.83
CA TRP A 819 21.65 -15.47 10.20
C TRP A 819 21.52 -16.64 11.13
N LYS A 820 21.79 -17.85 10.60
CA LYS A 820 21.85 -19.06 11.41
C LYS A 820 23.04 -19.00 12.36
N ALA A 821 22.76 -18.91 13.65
CA ALA A 821 23.77 -18.84 14.69
C ALA A 821 23.83 -20.13 15.52
N ASP A 822 24.82 -20.21 16.40
CA ASP A 822 24.96 -21.30 17.35
C ASP A 822 23.86 -21.27 18.41
N ASP A 823 23.14 -22.39 18.58
CA ASP A 823 22.02 -22.48 19.51
C ASP A 823 22.43 -22.26 20.97
N GLN A 824 23.64 -22.70 21.37
CA GLN A 824 24.11 -22.54 22.75
C GLN A 824 24.46 -21.09 23.06
N ALA A 825 25.14 -20.38 22.12
CA ALA A 825 25.45 -18.97 22.26
C ALA A 825 24.16 -18.14 22.33
N THR A 826 23.19 -18.42 21.45
CA THR A 826 21.88 -17.77 21.43
C THR A 826 21.14 -17.98 22.75
N SER A 827 21.05 -19.21 23.25
CA SER A 827 20.42 -19.54 24.52
C SER A 827 21.06 -18.82 25.70
N LEU A 828 22.42 -18.75 25.74
CA LEU A 828 23.14 -18.05 26.80
C LEU A 828 22.85 -16.56 26.78
N ILE A 829 22.89 -15.93 25.61
CA ILE A 829 22.63 -14.50 25.45
C ILE A 829 21.20 -14.18 25.86
N LEU A 830 20.21 -14.96 25.43
CA LEU A 830 18.81 -14.72 25.77
C LEU A 830 18.50 -14.95 27.25
N LYS A 831 19.14 -15.92 27.90
CA LYS A 831 19.06 -16.09 29.37
C LYS A 831 19.60 -14.85 30.10
N ARG A 832 20.75 -14.31 29.68
CA ARG A 832 21.33 -13.09 30.25
C ARG A 832 20.45 -11.86 29.96
N PHE A 833 19.90 -11.77 28.76
CA PHE A 833 18.93 -10.73 28.40
C PHE A 833 17.72 -10.69 29.35
N TYR A 834 17.12 -11.82 29.63
CA TYR A 834 16.01 -11.89 30.60
C TYR A 834 16.44 -11.52 32.04
N ALA A 835 17.65 -11.84 32.42
CA ALA A 835 18.20 -11.42 33.73
C ALA A 835 18.26 -9.91 33.81
N HIS A 836 18.89 -9.25 32.85
CA HIS A 836 18.99 -7.79 32.81
C HIS A 836 17.64 -7.07 32.65
N LEU A 837 16.69 -7.65 31.90
CA LEU A 837 15.31 -7.15 31.85
C LEU A 837 14.65 -7.13 33.22
N ARG A 838 14.82 -8.18 34.02
CA ARG A 838 14.27 -8.27 35.40
C ARG A 838 14.88 -7.26 36.33
N GLU A 839 16.13 -6.84 36.09
CA GLU A 839 16.82 -5.78 36.82
C GLU A 839 16.27 -4.39 36.46
N GLY A 840 15.39 -4.30 35.48
CA GLY A 840 14.74 -3.06 35.05
C GLY A 840 15.51 -2.28 33.98
N GLU A 841 16.44 -2.93 33.30
CA GLU A 841 17.12 -2.34 32.15
C GLU A 841 16.17 -2.19 30.97
N THR A 842 16.44 -1.23 30.07
CA THR A 842 15.74 -1.12 28.79
C THR A 842 16.05 -2.34 27.91
N LYS A 843 15.15 -2.70 27.00
CA LYS A 843 15.34 -3.84 26.09
C LYS A 843 16.66 -3.75 25.31
N ALA A 844 16.98 -2.55 24.80
CA ALA A 844 18.24 -2.33 24.08
C ALA A 844 19.46 -2.50 24.99
N ARG A 845 19.43 -1.93 26.20
CA ARG A 845 20.54 -2.04 27.16
C ARG A 845 20.69 -3.46 27.66
N ALA A 846 19.60 -4.16 27.97
CA ALA A 846 19.59 -5.55 28.38
C ALA A 846 20.20 -6.47 27.33
N LEU A 847 19.88 -6.25 26.02
CA LEU A 847 20.48 -7.02 24.92
C LEU A 847 21.98 -6.73 24.77
N GLN A 848 22.39 -5.46 24.87
CA GLN A 848 23.80 -5.07 24.86
C GLN A 848 24.54 -5.74 26.02
N LEU A 849 24.06 -5.65 27.27
CA LEU A 849 24.69 -6.26 28.43
C LEU A 849 24.78 -7.77 28.28
N ALA A 850 23.77 -8.43 27.78
CA ALA A 850 23.79 -9.87 27.52
C ALA A 850 24.87 -10.26 26.50
N LYS A 851 25.08 -9.48 25.44
CA LYS A 851 26.20 -9.67 24.50
C LYS A 851 27.55 -9.43 25.14
N LEU A 852 27.67 -8.42 26.00
CA LEU A 852 28.89 -8.15 26.76
C LEU A 852 29.21 -9.27 27.78
N ASP A 853 28.19 -9.82 28.43
CA ASP A 853 28.35 -11.00 29.30
C ASP A 853 28.84 -12.22 28.51
N TYR A 854 28.33 -12.44 27.29
CA TYR A 854 28.83 -13.48 26.39
C TYR A 854 30.30 -13.25 26.04
N LEU A 855 30.70 -12.03 25.70
CA LEU A 855 32.10 -11.68 25.40
C LEU A 855 33.04 -11.89 26.59
N LYS A 856 32.53 -11.76 27.82
CA LYS A 856 33.27 -11.98 29.07
C LYS A 856 33.22 -13.45 29.57
N SER A 857 32.37 -14.27 29.01
CA SER A 857 32.19 -15.68 29.40
C SER A 857 33.38 -16.54 29.00
N ASP A 858 33.39 -17.81 29.42
CA ASP A 858 34.39 -18.80 29.04
C ASP A 858 34.13 -19.40 27.63
N ALA A 859 33.27 -18.76 26.84
CA ALA A 859 32.98 -19.21 25.47
C ALA A 859 34.27 -19.24 24.62
N ILE A 860 34.46 -20.33 23.88
CA ILE A 860 35.65 -20.59 23.05
C ILE A 860 35.74 -19.57 21.90
N ASP A 861 34.65 -19.27 21.27
CA ASP A 861 34.58 -18.32 20.16
C ASP A 861 33.77 -17.08 20.56
N LYS A 862 34.43 -15.93 20.51
CA LYS A 862 33.86 -14.60 20.82
C LYS A 862 33.70 -13.74 19.58
N SER A 863 33.74 -14.35 18.38
CA SER A 863 33.55 -13.60 17.14
C SER A 863 32.13 -13.03 17.05
N PRO A 864 31.95 -11.93 16.32
CA PRO A 864 30.64 -11.32 16.14
C PRO A 864 29.61 -12.27 15.53
N SER A 865 30.02 -13.32 14.84
CA SER A 865 29.14 -14.35 14.27
C SER A 865 28.24 -15.02 15.30
N PHE A 866 28.70 -15.12 16.57
CA PHE A 866 27.97 -15.79 17.65
C PHE A 866 27.08 -14.90 18.49
N TRP A 867 27.23 -13.56 18.43
CA TRP A 867 26.47 -12.63 19.27
C TRP A 867 25.80 -11.48 18.52
N ALA A 868 26.28 -11.12 17.32
CA ALA A 868 25.77 -9.97 16.62
C ALA A 868 24.51 -10.27 15.78
N HIS A 869 24.16 -11.54 15.61
CA HIS A 869 22.99 -11.98 14.86
C HIS A 869 21.66 -11.53 15.50
N LEU A 870 21.60 -11.43 16.82
CA LEU A 870 20.41 -10.97 17.54
C LEU A 870 20.31 -9.46 17.50
N VAL A 871 19.25 -8.94 16.91
CA VAL A 871 18.99 -7.49 16.81
C VAL A 871 17.63 -7.16 17.40
N LEU A 872 17.54 -6.00 18.06
CA LEU A 872 16.29 -5.46 18.59
C LEU A 872 15.72 -4.43 17.62
N THR A 873 14.50 -4.68 17.10
CA THR A 873 13.78 -3.74 16.24
C THR A 873 12.48 -3.30 16.92
N GLY A 874 12.18 -2.02 16.89
CA GLY A 874 10.98 -1.43 17.48
C GLY A 874 11.28 -0.66 18.77
N ASP A 875 10.32 -0.61 19.70
CA ASP A 875 10.47 0.08 20.99
C ASP A 875 11.60 -0.51 21.81
N SER A 876 12.56 0.35 22.18
CA SER A 876 13.74 -0.03 22.97
C SER A 876 13.56 0.13 24.49
N GLY A 877 12.42 0.66 24.95
CA GLY A 877 12.16 1.01 26.33
C GLY A 877 12.10 -0.15 27.32
N ALA A 878 11.99 0.13 28.61
CA ALA A 878 11.93 -0.87 29.67
C ALA A 878 10.56 -1.59 29.68
N LEU A 879 10.59 -2.90 29.93
CA LEU A 879 9.37 -3.70 30.15
C LEU A 879 8.93 -3.70 31.61
N TYR A 880 9.88 -3.60 32.54
CA TYR A 880 9.65 -3.60 33.96
C TYR A 880 10.11 -2.27 34.58
N SER A 881 9.31 -1.73 35.49
CA SER A 881 9.65 -0.47 36.15
C SER A 881 10.70 -0.69 37.27
N ARG A 882 11.77 0.07 37.24
CA ARG A 882 12.74 0.13 38.35
C ARG A 882 12.14 0.62 39.68
N ARG A 883 10.96 1.27 39.66
CA ARG A 883 10.36 1.89 40.85
C ARG A 883 9.83 0.90 41.90
N GLY A 884 9.55 -0.35 41.51
CA GLY A 884 8.98 -1.35 42.41
C GLY A 884 9.85 -1.65 43.64
N TRP A 885 11.14 -1.84 43.47
CA TRP A 885 12.03 -2.17 44.60
C TRP A 885 12.36 -0.95 45.47
N VAL A 886 12.52 0.25 44.91
CA VAL A 886 12.74 1.50 45.63
C VAL A 886 11.54 1.76 46.56
N LEU A 887 10.32 1.52 46.12
CA LEU A 887 9.14 1.65 46.96
C LEU A 887 9.17 0.65 48.12
N TRP A 888 9.55 -0.59 47.89
CA TRP A 888 9.70 -1.61 48.94
C TRP A 888 10.89 -1.30 49.90
N VAL A 889 11.98 -0.76 49.40
CA VAL A 889 13.10 -0.30 50.26
C VAL A 889 12.68 0.91 51.07
N VAL A 890 11.97 1.88 50.52
CA VAL A 890 11.44 3.03 51.26
C VAL A 890 10.41 2.59 52.29
N ILE A 891 9.49 1.66 51.93
CA ILE A 891 8.54 1.09 52.89
C ILE A 891 9.28 0.30 53.97
N GLY A 892 10.27 -0.51 53.63
CA GLY A 892 11.09 -1.24 54.59
C GLY A 892 11.86 -0.32 55.56
N LEU A 893 12.47 0.75 55.04
CA LEU A 893 13.11 1.77 55.87
C LEU A 893 12.14 2.55 56.76
N ALA A 894 10.93 2.84 56.23
CA ALA A 894 9.87 3.49 56.99
C ALA A 894 9.36 2.60 58.14
N VAL A 895 9.18 1.30 57.89
CA VAL A 895 8.80 0.32 58.90
C VAL A 895 9.91 0.12 59.94
N MET A 896 11.17 0.04 59.54
CA MET A 896 12.31 -0.02 60.45
C MET A 896 12.45 1.27 61.30
N GLY A 897 12.27 2.43 60.70
CA GLY A 897 12.24 3.72 61.37
C GLY A 897 11.11 3.80 62.41
N ALA A 898 9.90 3.37 62.06
CA ALA A 898 8.77 3.33 62.94
C ALA A 898 8.98 2.33 64.09
N GLY A 899 9.53 1.15 63.81
CA GLY A 899 9.92 0.14 64.80
C GLY A 899 10.99 0.67 65.76
N GLY A 900 12.01 1.40 65.29
CA GLY A 900 13.02 2.06 66.08
C GLY A 900 12.47 3.13 67.04
N ILE A 901 11.53 3.95 66.53
CA ILE A 901 10.84 4.97 67.35
C ILE A 901 9.97 4.31 68.46
N VAL A 902 9.25 3.25 68.14
CA VAL A 902 8.45 2.49 69.12
C VAL A 902 9.35 1.86 70.20
N LEU A 903 10.48 1.29 69.82
CA LEU A 903 11.45 0.74 70.75
C LEU A 903 12.14 1.85 71.62
N PHE A 904 12.42 3.00 71.06
CA PHE A 904 12.97 4.17 71.75
C PHE A 904 11.96 4.75 72.77
N LEU A 905 10.70 4.82 72.37
CA LEU A 905 9.59 5.29 73.27
C LEU A 905 9.28 4.27 74.40
N LYS A 906 9.41 2.96 74.16
CA LYS A 906 9.33 1.92 75.17
C LYS A 906 10.46 1.98 76.21
N ARG A 907 11.69 2.29 75.76
CA ARG A 907 12.83 2.45 76.66
C ARG A 907 12.79 3.71 77.54
N ARG A 908 11.99 4.71 77.24
CA ARG A 908 11.78 5.91 78.03
C ARG A 908 10.64 5.78 79.10
N ARG A 909 9.93 4.62 79.11
CA ARG A 909 8.83 4.35 80.07
C ARG A 909 9.19 3.27 81.10
N VAL A 910 10.49 2.90 81.19
CA VAL A 910 11.10 2.12 82.31
C VAL A 910 12.14 3.06 82.97
#